data_f03a2591183c3631e8012ba12a593fef
#
_entry.id   f03a2591183c3631e8012ba12a593fef
#
_cell.length_a   1.000
_cell.length_b   1.000
_cell.length_c   1.000
_cell.angle_alpha   90.00
_cell.angle_beta   90.00
_cell.angle_gamma   90.00
#
_symmetry.space_group_name_H-M   'P 1'
#
loop_
_entity.id
_entity.type
_entity.pdbx_description
1 polymer ?
#
loop_
_entity_poly.entity_id
_entity_poly.type
_entity_poly.pdbx_seq_one_letter_code
_entity_poly.pdbx_strand_id
1 'polypeptide(L)'
;MRTLLLLALMLCLATMQAGAQAPATVIWQVNSFDVQANVQQTERLLNAVATINATNVGNGSGRVLTLRINARASVKSVTVGGAAASYRPAPPERDLQRVEITLPAAVAPSGTVSTTVTYSLPVESNSGLIAISPIATQFLPLAFWYPMPNTPYSVRGSDTAPFHLTVNIPNAISSGVEKAGSPGSVTFDQSLYGQPFFLQGDWDKLEGAADAKGVIVMLEKGAGADDRKHAEALMAFTAAARAFFAASLGPAPDAPIRLVAVRRGAGFTDGGTVLFDADTLRLPKLDAATALSVAETVARLWIGGQTPVRGEGGGVLRDALVRFLATQFLEKQFGADAVKSELYRQRLAYATVAQRDGPLAHTSQLDSTYFASVPNRGAMFWRLVDRRLGHQELMGVLRAALQAGKSDPNGFNLPSVREALVARGGDSLKALLDQQLDQVPDTDLMIGLPVQRGADWVSALRNLGSIDVTVTVAATTEQGQEVRAEATVPAKNFGEAVFKTTGKIVRVEVDPDKLYPQLDYGNDVMPRGKDLSAALNEASLQLGGQDFTKAEATAHAMLATAPRFQEAQIILARALLGQNRIEDAERLFRAALDEPLPFAATVAWANIGLGEIAMKRNQPADAVKRFNDAVVASRDYPSSLAARAARIRAEAAANSAPPIDQNASAFITQLSQAVVSNKKAELESRIVPGELVRFINGSIGTEAWETKVVRTEQLNANLIAADVQIRASKLGTVGAGTAVLLLARTPSGLKLSGIDLFEVR
;
A
#
# COMPACT_ATOMS: atom_id res chain seq x y z
N MET A 1 54.87 46.29 -16.83
CA MET A 1 54.66 45.20 -15.94
C MET A 1 53.22 44.96 -15.52
N ARG A 2 52.38 45.95 -15.27
CA ARG A 2 50.95 45.74 -14.86
C ARG A 2 50.06 45.17 -15.99
N THR A 3 50.32 45.47 -17.25
CA THR A 3 49.54 44.95 -18.38
C THR A 3 49.84 43.49 -18.74
N LEU A 4 51.08 43.05 -18.53
CA LEU A 4 51.45 41.62 -18.70
C LEU A 4 50.92 40.70 -17.59
N LEU A 5 50.75 41.22 -16.38
CA LEU A 5 50.16 40.47 -15.26
C LEU A 5 48.65 40.25 -15.45
N LEU A 6 47.95 41.25 -16.04
CA LEU A 6 46.51 41.12 -16.34
C LEU A 6 46.22 40.15 -17.47
N LEU A 7 47.10 40.10 -18.50
CA LEU A 7 46.97 39.10 -19.57
C LEU A 7 47.26 37.69 -19.10
N ALA A 8 48.26 37.50 -18.20
CA ALA A 8 48.54 36.19 -17.60
C ALA A 8 47.41 35.71 -16.67
N LEU A 9 46.77 36.64 -15.93
CA LEU A 9 45.60 36.31 -15.08
C LEU A 9 44.37 35.97 -15.92
N MET A 10 44.14 36.63 -17.04
CA MET A 10 43.04 36.24 -17.96
C MET A 10 43.30 34.92 -18.68
N LEU A 11 44.55 34.60 -19.03
CA LEU A 11 44.89 33.32 -19.60
C LEU A 11 44.73 32.16 -18.55
N CYS A 12 45.07 32.40 -17.30
CA CYS A 12 44.82 31.41 -16.21
C CYS A 12 43.34 31.25 -15.89
N LEU A 13 42.50 32.27 -16.03
CA LEU A 13 41.04 32.17 -15.87
C LEU A 13 40.35 31.46 -17.05
N ALA A 14 40.91 31.61 -18.27
CA ALA A 14 40.40 30.90 -19.45
C ALA A 14 40.73 29.40 -19.47
N THR A 15 41.76 28.95 -18.77
CA THR A 15 42.11 27.51 -18.63
C THR A 15 41.42 26.81 -17.46
N MET A 16 40.70 27.53 -16.59
CA MET A 16 39.89 26.95 -15.50
C MET A 16 38.44 26.62 -15.87
N GLN A 17 38.04 26.87 -17.12
CA GLN A 17 36.79 26.34 -17.69
C GLN A 17 36.99 25.02 -18.46
N ALA A 18 37.99 24.22 -18.12
CA ALA A 18 37.89 22.78 -18.38
C ALA A 18 36.76 22.28 -17.49
N GLY A 19 35.56 22.15 -18.06
CA GLY A 19 34.37 21.66 -17.37
C GLY A 19 34.76 20.43 -16.57
N ALA A 20 34.51 20.45 -15.28
CA ALA A 20 34.68 19.26 -14.44
C ALA A 20 33.82 18.16 -15.09
N GLN A 21 34.46 17.29 -15.86
CA GLN A 21 33.80 16.16 -16.51
C GLN A 21 33.25 15.34 -15.36
N ALA A 22 31.93 15.15 -15.32
CA ALA A 22 31.28 14.36 -14.28
C ALA A 22 32.04 13.03 -14.14
N PRO A 23 32.30 12.57 -12.91
CA PRO A 23 33.07 11.36 -12.69
C PRO A 23 32.48 10.19 -13.50
N ALA A 24 33.35 9.44 -14.17
CA ALA A 24 32.93 8.29 -14.97
C ALA A 24 32.19 7.30 -14.09
N THR A 25 30.92 7.08 -14.37
CA THR A 25 30.04 6.18 -13.62
C THR A 25 29.62 5.00 -14.47
N VAL A 26 29.55 3.82 -13.88
CA VAL A 26 29.00 2.61 -14.51
C VAL A 26 27.66 2.33 -13.81
N ILE A 27 26.59 2.25 -14.61
CA ILE A 27 25.23 2.02 -14.12
C ILE A 27 24.61 0.92 -14.97
N TRP A 28 24.24 -0.17 -14.33
CA TRP A 28 23.62 -1.30 -15.00
C TRP A 28 22.10 -1.17 -14.96
N GLN A 29 21.46 -1.26 -16.10
CA GLN A 29 20.03 -1.32 -16.28
C GLN A 29 19.65 -2.66 -16.88
N VAL A 30 18.72 -3.36 -16.24
CA VAL A 30 18.26 -4.66 -16.74
C VAL A 30 17.33 -4.47 -17.93
N ASN A 31 17.54 -5.28 -18.96
CA ASN A 31 16.71 -5.32 -20.16
C ASN A 31 15.74 -6.51 -20.13
N SER A 32 16.17 -7.64 -19.55
CA SER A 32 15.34 -8.83 -19.36
C SER A 32 15.91 -9.75 -18.30
N PHE A 33 15.02 -10.53 -17.68
CA PHE A 33 15.37 -11.69 -16.86
C PHE A 33 14.87 -12.98 -17.51
N ASP A 34 15.67 -14.05 -17.40
CA ASP A 34 15.24 -15.44 -17.64
C ASP A 34 15.60 -16.23 -16.38
N VAL A 35 14.58 -16.71 -15.66
CA VAL A 35 14.76 -17.36 -14.36
C VAL A 35 14.10 -18.74 -14.38
N GLN A 36 14.87 -19.75 -14.04
CA GLN A 36 14.39 -21.11 -13.83
C GLN A 36 14.50 -21.43 -12.33
N ALA A 37 13.36 -21.64 -11.69
CA ALA A 37 13.23 -21.88 -10.26
C ALA A 37 12.82 -23.31 -9.98
N ASN A 38 13.66 -24.08 -9.30
CA ASN A 38 13.41 -25.46 -8.89
C ASN A 38 13.30 -25.50 -7.37
N VAL A 39 12.06 -25.64 -6.86
CA VAL A 39 11.74 -25.71 -5.42
C VAL A 39 11.76 -27.15 -4.96
N GLN A 40 12.58 -27.43 -3.96
CA GLN A 40 12.61 -28.69 -3.21
C GLN A 40 11.87 -28.47 -1.90
N GLN A 41 10.63 -28.91 -1.84
CA GLN A 41 9.72 -28.63 -0.71
C GLN A 41 10.18 -29.25 0.60
N THR A 42 10.63 -30.50 0.57
CA THR A 42 11.07 -31.26 1.75
C THR A 42 12.32 -30.65 2.38
N GLU A 43 13.30 -30.30 1.52
CA GLU A 43 14.56 -29.71 1.94
C GLU A 43 14.43 -28.21 2.23
N ARG A 44 13.30 -27.63 1.85
CA ARG A 44 13.04 -26.19 1.92
C ARG A 44 14.14 -25.38 1.23
N LEU A 45 14.48 -25.80 0.00
CA LEU A 45 15.58 -25.30 -0.79
C LEU A 45 15.07 -24.86 -2.17
N LEU A 46 15.47 -23.67 -2.60
CA LEU A 46 15.37 -23.24 -3.99
C LEU A 46 16.71 -23.50 -4.68
N ASN A 47 16.72 -24.23 -5.79
CA ASN A 47 17.82 -24.24 -6.74
C ASN A 47 17.38 -23.46 -7.98
N ALA A 48 18.19 -22.51 -8.41
CA ALA A 48 17.78 -21.65 -9.52
C ALA A 48 18.94 -21.31 -10.46
N VAL A 49 18.55 -21.03 -11.70
CA VAL A 49 19.41 -20.45 -12.73
C VAL A 49 18.77 -19.15 -13.19
N ALA A 50 19.50 -18.05 -13.09
CA ALA A 50 19.02 -16.74 -13.50
C ALA A 50 19.97 -16.12 -14.52
N THR A 51 19.45 -15.80 -15.70
CA THR A 51 20.16 -15.02 -16.73
C THR A 51 19.65 -13.59 -16.71
N ILE A 52 20.57 -12.65 -16.55
CA ILE A 52 20.32 -11.22 -16.49
C ILE A 52 20.98 -10.57 -17.71
N ASN A 53 20.17 -9.96 -18.57
CA ASN A 53 20.64 -9.13 -19.67
C ASN A 53 20.59 -7.67 -19.23
N ALA A 54 21.73 -6.99 -19.21
CA ALA A 54 21.82 -5.62 -18.73
C ALA A 54 22.62 -4.74 -19.70
N THR A 55 22.27 -3.44 -19.73
CA THR A 55 22.98 -2.39 -20.48
C THR A 55 23.68 -1.45 -19.48
N ASN A 56 24.91 -1.07 -19.81
CA ASN A 56 25.59 0.01 -19.12
C ASN A 56 25.03 1.37 -19.57
N VAL A 57 24.15 1.98 -18.76
CA VAL A 57 23.56 3.31 -19.02
C VAL A 57 24.35 4.44 -18.37
N GLY A 58 25.53 4.13 -17.79
CA GLY A 58 26.47 5.12 -17.27
C GLY A 58 27.32 5.74 -18.37
N ASN A 59 28.18 6.68 -18.00
CA ASN A 59 29.10 7.39 -18.90
C ASN A 59 30.53 6.82 -18.87
N GLY A 60 30.80 5.80 -18.05
CA GLY A 60 32.07 5.11 -17.94
C GLY A 60 32.02 3.65 -18.40
N SER A 61 33.18 3.08 -18.77
CA SER A 61 33.30 1.66 -19.12
C SER A 61 33.45 0.78 -17.89
N GLY A 62 32.61 -0.28 -17.77
CA GLY A 62 32.57 -1.20 -16.62
C GLY A 62 33.34 -2.49 -16.84
N ARG A 63 34.21 -2.87 -15.92
CA ARG A 63 34.89 -4.18 -15.85
C ARG A 63 34.33 -5.09 -14.76
N VAL A 64 33.46 -4.57 -13.92
CA VAL A 64 32.85 -5.32 -12.82
C VAL A 64 31.32 -5.15 -12.88
N LEU A 65 30.63 -6.27 -12.83
CA LEU A 65 29.18 -6.30 -12.58
C LEU A 65 28.95 -6.79 -11.15
N THR A 66 28.33 -5.94 -10.33
CA THR A 66 27.97 -6.32 -8.96
C THR A 66 26.49 -6.69 -8.93
N LEU A 67 26.20 -7.93 -8.60
CA LEU A 67 24.83 -8.40 -8.36
C LEU A 67 24.52 -8.49 -6.88
N ARG A 68 23.27 -8.29 -6.51
CA ARG A 68 22.73 -8.44 -5.15
C ARG A 68 21.81 -9.65 -5.14
N ILE A 69 21.97 -10.49 -4.10
CA ILE A 69 21.17 -11.70 -3.91
C ILE A 69 20.95 -11.89 -2.40
N ASN A 70 19.99 -12.70 -2.00
CA ASN A 70 19.74 -13.03 -0.61
C ASN A 70 21.03 -13.45 0.12
N ALA A 71 21.19 -12.99 1.37
CA ALA A 71 22.38 -13.28 2.19
C ALA A 71 22.66 -14.77 2.39
N ARG A 72 21.64 -15.62 2.32
CA ARG A 72 21.72 -17.08 2.48
C ARG A 72 21.93 -17.82 1.16
N ALA A 73 21.89 -17.12 0.02
CA ALA A 73 22.11 -17.76 -1.27
C ALA A 73 23.56 -18.23 -1.41
N SER A 74 23.75 -19.46 -1.89
CA SER A 74 25.04 -20.02 -2.24
C SER A 74 25.19 -20.03 -3.76
N VAL A 75 26.03 -19.13 -4.28
CA VAL A 75 26.36 -19.08 -5.72
C VAL A 75 27.28 -20.25 -6.07
N LYS A 76 26.90 -21.05 -7.06
CA LYS A 76 27.62 -22.24 -7.51
C LYS A 76 28.48 -21.98 -8.73
N SER A 77 27.99 -21.18 -9.67
CA SER A 77 28.72 -20.79 -10.86
C SER A 77 28.19 -19.50 -11.46
N VAL A 78 29.05 -18.82 -12.18
CA VAL A 78 28.71 -17.62 -12.97
C VAL A 78 29.32 -17.76 -14.36
N THR A 79 28.52 -17.42 -15.38
CA THR A 79 28.99 -17.28 -16.75
C THR A 79 28.66 -15.90 -17.31
N VAL A 80 29.51 -15.37 -18.18
CA VAL A 80 29.27 -14.11 -18.91
C VAL A 80 29.40 -14.42 -20.40
N GLY A 81 28.35 -14.16 -21.19
CA GLY A 81 28.30 -14.52 -22.60
C GLY A 81 28.49 -16.03 -22.86
N GLY A 82 28.08 -16.88 -21.91
CA GLY A 82 28.22 -18.33 -21.95
C GLY A 82 29.57 -18.88 -21.47
N ALA A 83 30.59 -18.03 -21.28
CA ALA A 83 31.90 -18.43 -20.75
C ALA A 83 31.98 -18.30 -19.24
N ALA A 84 32.69 -19.22 -18.56
CA ALA A 84 32.89 -19.14 -17.11
C ALA A 84 33.58 -17.83 -16.72
N ALA A 85 33.06 -17.16 -15.68
CA ALA A 85 33.58 -15.89 -15.18
C ALA A 85 34.06 -16.00 -13.74
N SER A 86 35.10 -15.25 -13.41
CA SER A 86 35.53 -15.11 -12.02
C SER A 86 34.56 -14.26 -11.25
N TYR A 87 34.18 -14.73 -10.05
CA TYR A 87 33.29 -13.99 -9.15
C TYR A 87 33.73 -14.09 -7.70
N ARG A 88 33.37 -13.09 -6.92
CA ARG A 88 33.66 -13.02 -5.48
C ARG A 88 32.42 -12.59 -4.70
N PRO A 89 31.83 -13.47 -3.88
CA PRO A 89 30.82 -13.06 -2.93
C PRO A 89 31.42 -12.16 -1.82
N ALA A 90 30.79 -11.05 -1.55
CA ALA A 90 31.12 -10.20 -0.41
C ALA A 90 30.45 -10.73 0.88
N PRO A 91 30.96 -10.39 2.07
CA PRO A 91 30.28 -10.70 3.32
C PRO A 91 28.82 -10.20 3.30
N PRO A 92 27.89 -10.98 3.86
CA PRO A 92 26.48 -10.58 3.95
C PRO A 92 26.29 -9.27 4.72
N GLU A 93 25.41 -8.40 4.21
CA GLU A 93 24.96 -7.19 4.88
C GLU A 93 23.45 -7.33 5.12
N ARG A 94 23.03 -7.60 6.37
CA ARG A 94 21.63 -7.90 6.74
C ARG A 94 21.08 -9.08 5.91
N ASP A 95 20.06 -8.83 5.07
CA ASP A 95 19.35 -9.84 4.30
C ASP A 95 19.89 -10.04 2.87
N LEU A 96 20.97 -9.35 2.48
CA LEU A 96 21.56 -9.44 1.16
C LEU A 96 23.07 -9.63 1.20
N GLN A 97 23.62 -10.23 0.14
CA GLN A 97 25.03 -10.24 -0.19
C GLN A 97 25.26 -9.68 -1.60
N ARG A 98 26.46 -9.11 -1.81
CA ARG A 98 26.91 -8.67 -3.12
C ARG A 98 27.80 -9.76 -3.73
N VAL A 99 27.65 -9.95 -5.05
CA VAL A 99 28.49 -10.85 -5.83
C VAL A 99 29.16 -10.00 -6.91
N GLU A 100 30.46 -9.80 -6.79
CA GLU A 100 31.27 -9.06 -7.75
C GLU A 100 31.75 -10.02 -8.85
N ILE A 101 31.39 -9.72 -10.09
CA ILE A 101 31.70 -10.53 -11.27
C ILE A 101 32.67 -9.75 -12.14
N THR A 102 33.83 -10.33 -12.41
CA THR A 102 34.83 -9.76 -13.34
C THR A 102 34.40 -10.05 -14.78
N LEU A 103 34.16 -9.00 -15.57
CA LEU A 103 33.77 -9.11 -16.96
C LEU A 103 34.99 -9.41 -17.83
N PRO A 104 34.88 -10.29 -18.88
CA PRO A 104 35.98 -10.65 -19.77
C PRO A 104 36.58 -9.43 -20.50
N ALA A 105 35.74 -8.45 -20.82
CA ALA A 105 36.13 -7.17 -21.39
C ALA A 105 35.39 -6.03 -20.74
N ALA A 106 35.95 -4.80 -20.82
CA ALA A 106 35.24 -3.61 -20.38
C ALA A 106 34.01 -3.37 -21.27
N VAL A 107 32.85 -3.15 -20.62
CA VAL A 107 31.60 -2.82 -21.32
C VAL A 107 31.47 -1.31 -21.39
N ALA A 108 31.54 -0.74 -22.58
CA ALA A 108 31.41 0.69 -22.83
C ALA A 108 29.99 1.20 -22.50
N PRO A 109 29.78 2.51 -22.39
CA PRO A 109 28.44 3.11 -22.36
C PRO A 109 27.58 2.56 -23.51
N SER A 110 26.31 2.29 -23.22
CA SER A 110 25.34 1.61 -24.11
C SER A 110 25.68 0.16 -24.50
N GLY A 111 26.80 -0.39 -24.05
CA GLY A 111 27.13 -1.79 -24.24
C GLY A 111 26.31 -2.71 -23.35
N THR A 112 26.06 -3.94 -23.83
CA THR A 112 25.24 -4.94 -23.15
C THR A 112 26.10 -6.08 -22.61
N VAL A 113 25.58 -6.71 -21.54
CA VAL A 113 26.17 -7.92 -20.95
C VAL A 113 25.08 -8.93 -20.63
N SER A 114 25.33 -10.20 -20.93
CA SER A 114 24.48 -11.31 -20.50
C SER A 114 25.23 -12.13 -19.46
N THR A 115 24.64 -12.27 -18.28
CA THR A 115 25.25 -12.96 -17.13
C THR A 115 24.28 -14.01 -16.59
N THR A 116 24.74 -15.25 -16.50
CA THR A 116 23.98 -16.36 -15.92
C THR A 116 24.58 -16.77 -14.59
N VAL A 117 23.75 -16.85 -13.55
CA VAL A 117 24.12 -17.24 -12.18
C VAL A 117 23.36 -18.50 -11.80
N THR A 118 24.07 -19.54 -11.40
CA THR A 118 23.49 -20.75 -10.80
C THR A 118 23.71 -20.72 -9.30
N TYR A 119 22.65 -20.91 -8.54
CA TYR A 119 22.70 -20.78 -7.07
C TYR A 119 21.67 -21.66 -6.38
N SER A 120 21.83 -21.81 -5.08
CA SER A 120 20.83 -22.39 -4.18
C SER A 120 20.51 -21.43 -3.03
N LEU A 121 19.25 -21.45 -2.56
CA LEU A 121 18.76 -20.58 -1.47
C LEU A 121 17.94 -21.43 -0.48
N PRO A 122 18.47 -21.72 0.72
CA PRO A 122 17.71 -22.37 1.79
C PRO A 122 16.74 -21.38 2.44
N VAL A 123 15.52 -21.83 2.75
CA VAL A 123 14.50 -21.05 3.44
C VAL A 123 14.26 -21.62 4.84
N GLU A 124 15.03 -21.18 5.82
CA GLU A 124 14.93 -21.65 7.20
C GLU A 124 13.73 -21.08 7.96
N SER A 125 13.35 -19.83 7.66
CA SER A 125 12.22 -19.15 8.27
C SER A 125 11.32 -18.56 7.19
N ASN A 126 10.04 -18.85 7.29
CA ASN A 126 9.02 -18.28 6.41
C ASN A 126 8.65 -16.87 6.85
N SER A 127 8.37 -16.01 5.86
CA SER A 127 7.97 -14.62 6.06
C SER A 127 6.93 -14.20 5.02
N GLY A 128 6.46 -12.95 5.07
CA GLY A 128 5.62 -12.35 4.03
C GLY A 128 6.31 -12.21 2.68
N LEU A 129 7.65 -12.32 2.60
CA LEU A 129 8.40 -12.16 1.36
C LEU A 129 8.91 -13.48 0.78
N ILE A 130 9.21 -14.46 1.62
CA ILE A 130 9.77 -15.75 1.21
C ILE A 130 9.26 -16.87 2.10
N ALA A 131 8.80 -17.95 1.48
CA ALA A 131 8.33 -19.13 2.20
C ALA A 131 8.47 -20.40 1.34
N ILE A 132 8.79 -21.52 1.99
CA ILE A 132 8.59 -22.88 1.47
C ILE A 132 7.95 -23.67 2.58
N SER A 133 6.73 -24.13 2.35
CA SER A 133 6.00 -24.97 3.30
C SER A 133 4.99 -25.88 2.57
N PRO A 134 4.48 -26.92 3.22
CA PRO A 134 3.47 -27.80 2.61
C PRO A 134 2.16 -27.13 2.24
N ILE A 135 1.89 -25.94 2.78
CA ILE A 135 0.64 -25.21 2.59
C ILE A 135 0.78 -24.01 1.65
N ALA A 136 1.98 -23.48 1.46
CA ALA A 136 2.23 -22.36 0.56
C ALA A 136 3.72 -22.18 0.27
N THR A 137 4.04 -21.84 -0.95
CA THR A 137 5.39 -21.42 -1.37
C THR A 137 5.30 -20.01 -1.93
N GLN A 138 6.27 -19.14 -1.60
CA GLN A 138 6.24 -17.75 -2.02
C GLN A 138 7.65 -17.17 -2.10
N PHE A 139 7.92 -16.44 -3.20
CA PHE A 139 9.17 -15.73 -3.43
C PHE A 139 8.84 -14.37 -4.04
N LEU A 140 8.88 -13.30 -3.24
CA LEU A 140 8.68 -11.92 -3.69
C LEU A 140 10.02 -11.19 -3.87
N PRO A 141 10.11 -10.18 -4.73
CA PRO A 141 11.38 -9.54 -5.12
C PRO A 141 12.19 -8.97 -3.96
N LEU A 142 11.54 -8.38 -2.95
CA LEU A 142 12.21 -7.82 -1.77
C LEU A 142 12.93 -8.86 -0.90
N ALA A 143 12.70 -10.16 -1.13
CA ALA A 143 13.50 -11.23 -0.53
C ALA A 143 14.85 -11.41 -1.20
N PHE A 144 15.16 -10.70 -2.29
CA PHE A 144 16.37 -10.86 -3.09
C PHE A 144 16.60 -12.33 -3.52
N TRP A 145 15.52 -13.03 -3.85
CA TRP A 145 15.57 -14.46 -4.13
C TRP A 145 16.27 -14.81 -5.45
N TYR A 146 16.39 -13.85 -6.37
CA TYR A 146 17.18 -13.95 -7.60
C TYR A 146 18.19 -12.79 -7.67
N PRO A 147 19.32 -12.95 -8.43
CA PRO A 147 20.34 -11.92 -8.51
C PRO A 147 19.89 -10.73 -9.37
N MET A 148 20.19 -9.51 -8.92
CA MET A 148 19.88 -8.27 -9.61
C MET A 148 21.02 -7.25 -9.43
N PRO A 149 21.33 -6.38 -10.41
CA PRO A 149 22.44 -5.44 -10.30
C PRO A 149 22.16 -4.28 -9.33
N ASN A 150 20.91 -3.91 -9.13
CA ASN A 150 20.54 -2.80 -8.26
C ASN A 150 19.66 -3.26 -7.11
N THR A 151 19.29 -2.34 -6.24
CA THR A 151 18.22 -2.57 -5.26
C THR A 151 16.88 -2.15 -5.87
N PRO A 152 15.73 -2.64 -5.35
CA PRO A 152 14.40 -2.19 -5.76
C PRO A 152 14.16 -0.68 -5.64
N TYR A 153 15.02 0.00 -4.88
CA TYR A 153 14.95 1.45 -4.63
C TYR A 153 15.85 2.27 -5.55
N SER A 154 16.57 1.63 -6.48
CA SER A 154 17.41 2.35 -7.43
C SER A 154 16.56 3.11 -8.43
N VAL A 155 16.80 4.42 -8.55
CA VAL A 155 16.17 5.27 -9.57
C VAL A 155 16.94 5.25 -10.90
N ARG A 156 18.23 4.88 -10.84
CA ARG A 156 19.09 4.69 -12.01
C ARG A 156 19.38 3.21 -12.17
N GLY A 157 19.37 2.72 -13.41
CA GLY A 157 19.60 1.31 -13.68
C GLY A 157 18.51 0.45 -13.03
N SER A 158 17.23 0.74 -13.31
CA SER A 158 16.09 -0.01 -12.78
C SER A 158 16.22 -1.51 -13.04
N ASP A 159 15.81 -2.31 -12.06
CA ASP A 159 15.71 -3.77 -12.18
C ASP A 159 14.32 -4.24 -12.61
N THR A 160 13.41 -3.34 -12.95
CA THR A 160 12.16 -3.72 -13.60
C THR A 160 12.41 -3.95 -15.09
N ALA A 161 12.04 -5.11 -15.59
CA ALA A 161 12.24 -5.50 -16.97
C ALA A 161 11.22 -6.58 -17.40
N PRO A 162 10.99 -6.80 -18.69
CA PRO A 162 10.31 -8.00 -19.17
C PRO A 162 11.05 -9.26 -18.67
N PHE A 163 10.30 -10.34 -18.42
CA PHE A 163 10.93 -11.56 -17.93
C PHE A 163 10.27 -12.84 -18.43
N HIS A 164 11.06 -13.89 -18.50
CA HIS A 164 10.66 -15.27 -18.64
C HIS A 164 10.93 -15.99 -17.32
N LEU A 165 9.92 -16.63 -16.75
CA LEU A 165 10.02 -17.33 -15.46
C LEU A 165 9.44 -18.73 -15.58
N THR A 166 10.28 -19.75 -15.38
CA THR A 166 9.85 -21.14 -15.28
C THR A 166 9.97 -21.62 -13.84
N VAL A 167 8.88 -22.16 -13.30
CA VAL A 167 8.80 -22.69 -11.92
C VAL A 167 8.36 -24.15 -11.96
N ASN A 168 9.09 -25.05 -11.31
CA ASN A 168 8.82 -26.48 -11.32
C ASN A 168 7.84 -26.95 -10.23
N ILE A 169 6.90 -26.13 -9.83
CA ILE A 169 5.82 -26.48 -8.91
C ILE A 169 4.46 -26.27 -9.59
N PRO A 170 3.52 -27.20 -9.40
CA PRO A 170 2.17 -27.06 -9.97
C PRO A 170 1.42 -25.89 -9.33
N ASN A 171 0.47 -25.32 -10.07
CA ASN A 171 -0.38 -24.22 -9.60
C ASN A 171 0.41 -22.98 -9.13
N ALA A 172 1.61 -22.76 -9.68
CA ALA A 172 2.33 -21.51 -9.43
C ALA A 172 1.59 -20.34 -10.07
N ILE A 173 1.68 -19.16 -9.46
CA ILE A 173 1.16 -17.90 -9.97
C ILE A 173 2.29 -16.89 -10.04
N SER A 174 2.32 -16.10 -11.12
CA SER A 174 3.16 -14.93 -11.32
C SER A 174 2.42 -13.89 -12.13
N SER A 175 3.06 -12.78 -12.50
CA SER A 175 2.54 -11.87 -13.52
C SER A 175 2.90 -12.37 -14.93
N GLY A 176 2.27 -11.77 -15.95
CA GLY A 176 2.46 -12.14 -17.35
C GLY A 176 1.56 -13.27 -17.83
N VAL A 177 1.78 -13.72 -19.06
CA VAL A 177 1.01 -14.78 -19.71
C VAL A 177 1.50 -16.14 -19.26
N GLU A 178 0.61 -16.93 -18.69
CA GLU A 178 0.88 -18.30 -18.29
C GLU A 178 0.93 -19.22 -19.51
N LYS A 179 1.93 -20.05 -19.59
CA LYS A 179 2.09 -21.11 -20.60
C LYS A 179 2.28 -22.46 -19.90
N ALA A 180 1.67 -23.48 -20.46
CA ALA A 180 1.92 -24.84 -19.99
C ALA A 180 3.41 -25.19 -20.17
N GLY A 181 4.05 -25.56 -19.09
CA GLY A 181 5.43 -26.08 -19.10
C GLY A 181 5.49 -27.59 -19.28
N SER A 182 6.63 -28.19 -18.96
CA SER A 182 6.76 -29.64 -18.78
C SER A 182 5.86 -30.12 -17.64
N PRO A 183 5.46 -31.40 -17.59
CA PRO A 183 4.65 -31.90 -16.49
C PRO A 183 5.21 -31.50 -15.12
N GLY A 184 4.40 -30.81 -14.29
CA GLY A 184 4.79 -30.30 -12.98
C GLY A 184 5.51 -28.96 -12.98
N SER A 185 5.63 -28.27 -14.12
CA SER A 185 6.17 -26.90 -14.20
C SER A 185 5.21 -25.93 -14.89
N VAL A 186 5.34 -24.66 -14.56
CA VAL A 186 4.57 -23.55 -15.16
C VAL A 186 5.55 -22.49 -15.62
N THR A 187 5.28 -21.89 -16.77
CA THR A 187 6.09 -20.81 -17.34
C THR A 187 5.27 -19.55 -17.47
N PHE A 188 5.87 -18.41 -17.19
CA PHE A 188 5.27 -17.09 -17.29
C PHE A 188 6.12 -16.20 -18.21
N ASP A 189 5.47 -15.61 -19.22
CA ASP A 189 6.06 -14.59 -20.09
C ASP A 189 5.47 -13.22 -19.72
N GLN A 190 6.25 -12.38 -19.10
CA GLN A 190 5.90 -11.00 -18.77
C GLN A 190 6.53 -10.04 -19.78
N SER A 191 5.69 -9.42 -20.61
CA SER A 191 6.12 -8.40 -21.58
C SER A 191 6.21 -7.00 -21.02
N LEU A 192 5.55 -6.74 -19.89
CA LEU A 192 5.62 -5.46 -19.18
C LEU A 192 6.87 -5.40 -18.29
N TYR A 193 7.30 -4.19 -17.97
CA TYR A 193 8.36 -3.98 -16.99
C TYR A 193 7.86 -4.37 -15.59
N GLY A 194 8.45 -5.39 -15.02
CA GLY A 194 8.13 -5.94 -13.72
C GLY A 194 9.32 -6.67 -13.12
N GLN A 195 9.10 -7.31 -11.99
CA GLN A 195 10.11 -8.08 -11.26
C GLN A 195 9.66 -9.54 -11.13
N PRO A 196 10.53 -10.53 -11.42
CA PRO A 196 10.19 -11.94 -11.23
C PRO A 196 9.75 -12.24 -9.80
N PHE A 197 8.59 -12.87 -9.67
CA PHE A 197 8.07 -13.41 -8.41
C PHE A 197 7.20 -14.64 -8.71
N PHE A 198 7.01 -15.48 -7.72
CA PHE A 198 6.03 -16.54 -7.81
C PHE A 198 5.48 -16.91 -6.43
N LEU A 199 4.28 -17.43 -6.44
CA LEU A 199 3.65 -18.05 -5.28
C LEU A 199 2.88 -19.30 -5.70
N GLN A 200 2.70 -20.22 -4.78
CA GLN A 200 1.95 -21.46 -4.95
C GLN A 200 1.04 -21.66 -3.74
N GLY A 201 -0.19 -22.06 -4.02
CA GLY A 201 -1.21 -22.36 -3.05
C GLY A 201 -2.37 -23.10 -3.70
N ASP A 202 -3.45 -23.29 -2.96
CA ASP A 202 -4.67 -23.90 -3.46
C ASP A 202 -5.72 -22.82 -3.70
N TRP A 203 -6.04 -22.59 -4.96
CA TRP A 203 -7.04 -21.58 -5.37
C TRP A 203 -8.11 -22.17 -6.26
N ASP A 204 -9.31 -21.59 -6.15
CA ASP A 204 -10.35 -21.69 -7.17
C ASP A 204 -10.21 -20.49 -8.11
N LYS A 205 -9.92 -20.75 -9.39
CA LYS A 205 -9.71 -19.72 -10.41
C LYS A 205 -11.04 -19.29 -11.00
N LEU A 206 -11.33 -17.98 -11.00
CA LEU A 206 -12.41 -17.36 -11.75
C LEU A 206 -11.81 -16.50 -12.87
N GLU A 207 -12.31 -16.69 -14.09
CA GLU A 207 -11.89 -15.91 -15.26
C GLU A 207 -13.02 -14.97 -15.68
N GLY A 208 -12.70 -13.71 -15.89
CA GLY A 208 -13.64 -12.72 -16.36
C GLY A 208 -14.06 -12.95 -17.82
N ALA A 209 -15.34 -12.77 -18.11
CA ALA A 209 -15.92 -12.83 -19.45
C ALA A 209 -16.27 -11.43 -19.96
N ALA A 210 -16.55 -11.31 -21.25
CA ALA A 210 -16.93 -10.06 -21.91
C ALA A 210 -15.96 -8.91 -21.59
N ASP A 211 -16.44 -7.82 -20.99
CA ASP A 211 -15.63 -6.64 -20.66
C ASP A 211 -14.55 -6.92 -19.62
N ALA A 212 -14.73 -7.97 -18.80
CA ALA A 212 -13.75 -8.40 -17.80
C ALA A 212 -12.75 -9.44 -18.36
N LYS A 213 -12.76 -9.74 -19.65
CA LYS A 213 -11.78 -10.66 -20.27
C LYS A 213 -10.35 -10.26 -19.92
N GLY A 214 -9.56 -11.25 -19.45
CA GLY A 214 -8.18 -11.05 -19.00
C GLY A 214 -8.05 -10.59 -17.54
N VAL A 215 -9.16 -10.43 -16.81
CA VAL A 215 -9.16 -10.28 -15.35
C VAL A 215 -9.39 -11.65 -14.73
N ILE A 216 -8.56 -12.04 -13.80
CA ILE A 216 -8.56 -13.35 -13.14
C ILE A 216 -8.58 -13.12 -11.63
N VAL A 217 -9.54 -13.75 -10.94
CA VAL A 217 -9.55 -13.79 -9.46
C VAL A 217 -9.19 -15.20 -8.99
N MET A 218 -8.25 -15.28 -8.07
CA MET A 218 -7.79 -16.50 -7.42
C MET A 218 -8.34 -16.49 -6.01
N LEU A 219 -9.45 -17.20 -5.78
CA LEU A 219 -10.09 -17.38 -4.47
C LEU A 219 -9.43 -18.50 -3.69
N GLU A 220 -9.47 -18.45 -2.36
CA GLU A 220 -9.10 -19.62 -1.55
C GLU A 220 -9.95 -20.83 -1.94
N LYS A 221 -9.33 -22.00 -1.92
CA LYS A 221 -9.97 -23.26 -2.28
C LYS A 221 -11.20 -23.55 -1.41
N GLY A 222 -12.34 -23.82 -2.07
CA GLY A 222 -13.61 -24.07 -1.39
C GLY A 222 -14.37 -22.79 -1.01
N ALA A 223 -14.07 -21.67 -1.66
CA ALA A 223 -14.82 -20.41 -1.51
C ALA A 223 -16.32 -20.60 -1.77
N GLY A 224 -17.14 -19.96 -0.92
CA GLY A 224 -18.59 -20.02 -0.97
C GLY A 224 -19.21 -19.24 -2.14
N ALA A 225 -20.54 -19.32 -2.26
CA ALA A 225 -21.28 -18.61 -3.31
C ALA A 225 -21.17 -17.08 -3.14
N ASP A 226 -21.19 -16.59 -1.90
CA ASP A 226 -21.07 -15.14 -1.63
C ASP A 226 -19.67 -14.63 -1.98
N ASP A 227 -18.61 -15.39 -1.65
CA ASP A 227 -17.23 -15.03 -2.01
C ASP A 227 -17.06 -14.94 -3.52
N ARG A 228 -17.68 -15.87 -4.28
CA ARG A 228 -17.67 -15.85 -5.75
C ARG A 228 -18.40 -14.64 -6.31
N LYS A 229 -19.54 -14.27 -5.73
CA LYS A 229 -20.29 -13.07 -6.12
C LYS A 229 -19.47 -11.78 -5.86
N HIS A 230 -18.77 -11.71 -4.72
CA HIS A 230 -17.89 -10.56 -4.43
C HIS A 230 -16.69 -10.52 -5.40
N ALA A 231 -16.14 -11.68 -5.75
CA ALA A 231 -15.08 -11.78 -6.77
C ALA A 231 -15.54 -11.30 -8.14
N GLU A 232 -16.77 -11.65 -8.56
CA GLU A 232 -17.37 -11.16 -9.82
C GLU A 232 -17.54 -9.64 -9.80
N ALA A 233 -18.01 -9.08 -8.69
CA ALA A 233 -18.11 -7.63 -8.52
C ALA A 233 -16.73 -6.94 -8.60
N LEU A 234 -15.71 -7.54 -8.00
CA LEU A 234 -14.33 -7.05 -8.07
C LEU A 234 -13.75 -7.16 -9.49
N MET A 235 -14.07 -8.21 -10.23
CA MET A 235 -13.69 -8.33 -11.65
C MET A 235 -14.34 -7.23 -12.50
N ALA A 236 -15.61 -6.97 -12.31
CA ALA A 236 -16.33 -5.90 -13.02
C ALA A 236 -15.74 -4.51 -12.69
N PHE A 237 -15.43 -4.25 -11.43
CA PHE A 237 -14.74 -3.03 -10.99
C PHE A 237 -13.36 -2.88 -11.64
N THR A 238 -12.58 -3.95 -11.69
CA THR A 238 -11.26 -3.97 -12.32
C THR A 238 -11.34 -3.70 -13.83
N ALA A 239 -12.35 -4.28 -14.50
CA ALA A 239 -12.61 -4.03 -15.92
C ALA A 239 -13.00 -2.57 -16.17
N ALA A 240 -13.84 -1.99 -15.30
CA ALA A 240 -14.21 -0.57 -15.39
C ALA A 240 -12.98 0.35 -15.20
N ALA A 241 -12.08 0.02 -14.26
CA ALA A 241 -10.82 0.75 -14.08
C ALA A 241 -9.95 0.67 -15.35
N ARG A 242 -9.80 -0.52 -15.93
CA ARG A 242 -9.04 -0.72 -17.17
C ARG A 242 -9.63 0.09 -18.33
N ALA A 243 -10.95 0.12 -18.48
CA ALA A 243 -11.62 0.90 -19.51
C ALA A 243 -11.42 2.41 -19.31
N PHE A 244 -11.51 2.88 -18.04
CA PHE A 244 -11.27 4.28 -17.71
C PHE A 244 -9.85 4.72 -18.06
N PHE A 245 -8.84 3.95 -17.68
CA PHE A 245 -7.45 4.29 -17.99
C PHE A 245 -7.14 4.13 -19.49
N ALA A 246 -7.75 3.17 -20.17
CA ALA A 246 -7.61 3.05 -21.61
C ALA A 246 -8.14 4.28 -22.35
N ALA A 247 -9.27 4.85 -21.92
CA ALA A 247 -9.81 6.08 -22.47
C ALA A 247 -8.92 7.30 -22.20
N SER A 248 -8.26 7.31 -21.02
CA SER A 248 -7.44 8.43 -20.56
C SER A 248 -5.99 8.38 -21.07
N LEU A 249 -5.35 7.20 -21.02
CA LEU A 249 -3.91 7.02 -21.26
C LEU A 249 -3.59 6.36 -22.62
N GLY A 250 -4.59 5.86 -23.33
CA GLY A 250 -4.46 5.14 -24.59
C GLY A 250 -4.68 3.63 -24.46
N PRO A 251 -4.54 2.85 -25.55
CA PRO A 251 -4.90 1.44 -25.57
C PRO A 251 -4.32 0.65 -24.41
N ALA A 252 -5.14 -0.22 -23.82
CA ALA A 252 -4.73 -1.05 -22.70
C ALA A 252 -3.61 -2.01 -23.13
N PRO A 253 -2.57 -2.18 -22.29
CA PRO A 253 -1.58 -3.23 -22.50
C PRO A 253 -2.26 -4.61 -22.53
N ASP A 254 -1.80 -5.48 -23.43
CA ASP A 254 -2.25 -6.87 -23.50
C ASP A 254 -1.54 -7.70 -22.41
N ALA A 255 -2.04 -7.59 -21.18
CA ALA A 255 -1.51 -8.31 -20.03
C ALA A 255 -2.69 -8.73 -19.12
N PRO A 256 -2.65 -9.94 -18.57
CA PRO A 256 -3.65 -10.38 -17.61
C PRO A 256 -3.53 -9.62 -16.31
N ILE A 257 -4.69 -9.33 -15.70
CA ILE A 257 -4.76 -8.76 -14.35
C ILE A 257 -5.16 -9.88 -13.39
N ARG A 258 -4.35 -10.12 -12.35
CA ARG A 258 -4.60 -11.17 -11.36
C ARG A 258 -4.84 -10.58 -9.98
N LEU A 259 -5.98 -10.92 -9.40
CA LEU A 259 -6.40 -10.56 -8.05
C LEU A 259 -6.33 -11.82 -7.19
N VAL A 260 -5.34 -11.93 -6.32
CA VAL A 260 -5.02 -13.19 -5.65
C VAL A 260 -5.28 -13.07 -4.15
N ALA A 261 -6.18 -13.92 -3.64
CA ALA A 261 -6.43 -14.08 -2.21
C ALA A 261 -5.26 -14.84 -1.56
N VAL A 262 -4.61 -14.22 -0.58
CA VAL A 262 -3.47 -14.80 0.14
C VAL A 262 -3.60 -14.60 1.64
N ARG A 263 -3.00 -15.50 2.42
CA ARG A 263 -2.84 -15.36 3.88
C ARG A 263 -1.47 -14.78 4.26
N ARG A 264 -0.63 -14.48 3.25
CA ARG A 264 0.73 -13.99 3.44
C ARG A 264 1.13 -13.08 2.27
N GLY A 265 1.82 -11.99 2.57
CA GLY A 265 2.32 -11.06 1.55
C GLY A 265 1.24 -10.21 0.90
N ALA A 266 0.06 -10.07 1.52
CA ALA A 266 -0.97 -9.14 1.08
C ALA A 266 -0.42 -7.72 0.97
N GLY A 267 -0.90 -6.96 -0.02
CA GLY A 267 -0.41 -5.61 -0.34
C GLY A 267 0.71 -5.58 -1.39
N PHE A 268 1.28 -6.73 -1.80
CA PHE A 268 2.22 -6.76 -2.92
C PHE A 268 1.48 -6.57 -4.24
N THR A 269 2.09 -5.79 -5.15
CA THR A 269 1.58 -5.54 -6.49
C THR A 269 2.74 -5.41 -7.48
N ASP A 270 2.67 -6.13 -8.60
CA ASP A 270 3.61 -6.03 -9.72
C ASP A 270 3.01 -6.59 -10.99
N GLY A 271 3.33 -5.99 -12.15
CA GLY A 271 3.02 -6.52 -13.48
C GLY A 271 1.54 -6.88 -13.71
N GLY A 272 0.60 -6.18 -13.10
CA GLY A 272 -0.84 -6.46 -13.19
C GLY A 272 -1.34 -7.49 -12.17
N THR A 273 -0.50 -8.01 -11.28
CA THR A 273 -0.92 -8.90 -10.19
C THR A 273 -0.97 -8.14 -8.88
N VAL A 274 -2.01 -8.35 -8.08
CA VAL A 274 -2.14 -7.82 -6.73
C VAL A 274 -2.53 -8.93 -5.76
N LEU A 275 -1.86 -8.97 -4.60
CA LEU A 275 -2.12 -9.90 -3.52
C LEU A 275 -2.98 -9.23 -2.46
N PHE A 276 -4.19 -9.75 -2.24
CA PHE A 276 -5.09 -9.31 -1.18
C PHE A 276 -5.10 -10.27 -0.02
N ASP A 277 -5.32 -9.76 1.18
CA ASP A 277 -5.74 -10.61 2.29
C ASP A 277 -7.00 -11.37 1.90
N ALA A 278 -7.02 -12.69 2.17
CA ALA A 278 -8.12 -13.55 1.76
C ALA A 278 -9.48 -13.11 2.29
N ASP A 279 -9.52 -12.49 3.47
CA ASP A 279 -10.78 -11.97 4.04
C ASP A 279 -11.31 -10.73 3.31
N THR A 280 -10.49 -10.08 2.46
CA THR A 280 -10.95 -8.96 1.63
C THR A 280 -12.07 -9.35 0.67
N LEU A 281 -12.00 -10.56 0.10
CA LEU A 281 -13.04 -11.08 -0.82
C LEU A 281 -14.30 -11.56 -0.10
N ARG A 282 -14.28 -11.67 1.23
CA ARG A 282 -15.44 -12.01 2.07
C ARG A 282 -16.23 -10.78 2.52
N LEU A 283 -15.72 -9.56 2.26
CA LEU A 283 -16.45 -8.33 2.58
C LEU A 283 -17.69 -8.19 1.72
N PRO A 284 -18.84 -7.83 2.30
CA PRO A 284 -20.09 -7.68 1.57
C PRO A 284 -20.09 -6.51 0.59
N LYS A 285 -19.15 -5.58 0.75
CA LYS A 285 -18.97 -4.37 -0.05
C LYS A 285 -17.49 -4.11 -0.27
N LEU A 286 -17.14 -3.63 -1.46
CA LEU A 286 -15.78 -3.20 -1.77
C LEU A 286 -15.37 -2.06 -0.84
N ASP A 287 -14.28 -2.24 -0.12
CA ASP A 287 -13.74 -1.19 0.74
C ASP A 287 -12.80 -0.23 -0.01
N ALA A 288 -12.62 0.96 0.56
CA ALA A 288 -11.87 2.04 -0.06
C ALA A 288 -10.39 1.69 -0.34
N ALA A 289 -9.74 0.95 0.57
CA ALA A 289 -8.33 0.59 0.40
C ALA A 289 -8.15 -0.43 -0.74
N THR A 290 -9.03 -1.42 -0.81
CA THR A 290 -9.05 -2.42 -1.90
C THR A 290 -9.36 -1.75 -3.23
N ALA A 291 -10.38 -0.89 -3.29
CA ALA A 291 -10.73 -0.15 -4.50
C ALA A 291 -9.56 0.68 -5.03
N LEU A 292 -8.90 1.42 -4.13
CA LEU A 292 -7.74 2.24 -4.47
C LEU A 292 -6.56 1.38 -4.95
N SER A 293 -6.25 0.29 -4.26
CA SER A 293 -5.17 -0.64 -4.62
C SER A 293 -5.38 -1.28 -5.99
N VAL A 294 -6.61 -1.70 -6.31
CA VAL A 294 -6.96 -2.22 -7.64
C VAL A 294 -6.78 -1.14 -8.70
N ALA A 295 -7.34 0.05 -8.48
CA ALA A 295 -7.25 1.14 -9.44
C ALA A 295 -5.78 1.54 -9.70
N GLU A 296 -4.94 1.64 -8.66
CA GLU A 296 -3.51 1.87 -8.79
C GLU A 296 -2.80 0.76 -9.57
N THR A 297 -3.10 -0.50 -9.26
CA THR A 297 -2.51 -1.65 -9.97
C THR A 297 -2.85 -1.62 -11.46
N VAL A 298 -4.08 -1.29 -11.80
CA VAL A 298 -4.51 -1.17 -13.20
C VAL A 298 -3.82 0.02 -13.89
N ALA A 299 -3.73 1.19 -13.25
CA ALA A 299 -3.02 2.36 -13.79
C ALA A 299 -1.53 2.07 -14.04
N ARG A 300 -0.90 1.26 -13.18
CA ARG A 300 0.49 0.83 -13.33
C ARG A 300 0.75 -0.06 -14.55
N LEU A 301 -0.26 -0.58 -15.21
CA LEU A 301 -0.06 -1.28 -16.50
C LEU A 301 0.50 -0.34 -17.56
N TRP A 302 0.09 0.93 -17.58
CA TRP A 302 0.65 1.97 -18.47
C TRP A 302 1.91 2.60 -17.86
N ILE A 303 1.79 3.06 -16.60
CA ILE A 303 2.84 3.82 -15.90
C ILE A 303 3.75 2.86 -15.13
N GLY A 304 4.94 2.65 -15.63
CA GLY A 304 5.90 1.70 -15.08
C GLY A 304 5.83 0.30 -15.70
N GLY A 305 4.66 -0.15 -16.16
CA GLY A 305 4.46 -1.43 -16.82
C GLY A 305 4.78 -1.38 -18.31
N GLN A 306 3.94 -0.76 -19.13
CA GLN A 306 4.18 -0.63 -20.57
C GLN A 306 5.28 0.39 -20.87
N THR A 307 5.33 1.47 -20.13
CA THR A 307 6.36 2.51 -20.25
C THR A 307 7.11 2.62 -18.92
N PRO A 308 8.41 2.28 -18.90
CA PRO A 308 9.17 2.28 -17.65
C PRO A 308 9.34 3.71 -17.12
N VAL A 309 9.15 3.88 -15.80
CA VAL A 309 9.45 5.14 -15.12
C VAL A 309 10.91 5.13 -14.70
N ARG A 310 11.67 6.14 -15.13
CA ARG A 310 13.11 6.22 -14.89
C ARG A 310 13.54 7.61 -14.42
N GLY A 311 14.71 7.64 -13.80
CA GLY A 311 15.36 8.89 -13.37
C GLY A 311 14.87 9.43 -12.03
N GLU A 312 15.50 10.51 -11.61
CA GLU A 312 15.19 11.23 -10.38
C GLU A 312 13.75 11.78 -10.44
N GLY A 313 13.07 11.82 -9.29
CA GLY A 313 11.66 12.21 -9.23
C GLY A 313 10.69 11.15 -9.77
N GLY A 314 11.15 9.95 -10.13
CA GLY A 314 10.30 8.87 -10.64
C GLY A 314 9.13 8.50 -9.72
N GLY A 315 9.25 8.73 -8.41
CA GLY A 315 8.16 8.53 -7.45
C GLY A 315 6.95 9.42 -7.72
N VAL A 316 7.18 10.65 -8.21
CA VAL A 316 6.10 11.59 -8.59
C VAL A 316 5.23 11.04 -9.74
N LEU A 317 5.83 10.25 -10.62
CA LEU A 317 5.13 9.61 -11.74
C LEU A 317 4.58 8.22 -11.34
N ARG A 318 5.40 7.37 -10.71
CA ARG A 318 5.06 5.98 -10.43
C ARG A 318 4.05 5.83 -9.30
N ASP A 319 4.13 6.68 -8.24
CA ASP A 319 3.32 6.55 -7.05
C ASP A 319 2.31 7.69 -6.90
N ALA A 320 2.73 8.94 -7.08
CA ALA A 320 1.86 10.10 -6.90
C ALA A 320 0.85 10.27 -8.05
N LEU A 321 1.30 10.21 -9.32
CA LEU A 321 0.40 10.31 -10.48
C LEU A 321 -0.58 9.14 -10.50
N VAL A 322 -0.10 7.94 -10.21
CA VAL A 322 -0.95 6.74 -10.15
C VAL A 322 -2.03 6.88 -9.07
N ARG A 323 -1.69 7.38 -7.87
CA ARG A 323 -2.65 7.68 -6.79
C ARG A 323 -3.69 8.73 -7.23
N PHE A 324 -3.25 9.79 -7.87
CA PHE A 324 -4.13 10.83 -8.41
C PHE A 324 -5.14 10.25 -9.41
N LEU A 325 -4.67 9.50 -10.41
CA LEU A 325 -5.51 8.88 -11.45
C LEU A 325 -6.48 7.85 -10.85
N ALA A 326 -6.01 7.04 -9.90
CA ALA A 326 -6.85 6.10 -9.18
C ALA A 326 -7.97 6.83 -8.41
N THR A 327 -7.65 7.93 -7.72
CA THR A 327 -8.66 8.74 -7.02
C THR A 327 -9.69 9.32 -7.98
N GLN A 328 -9.28 9.79 -9.17
CA GLN A 328 -10.21 10.27 -10.21
C GLN A 328 -11.15 9.15 -10.72
N PHE A 329 -10.61 7.94 -10.92
CA PHE A 329 -11.45 6.81 -11.27
C PHE A 329 -12.48 6.50 -10.17
N LEU A 330 -12.08 6.49 -8.90
CA LEU A 330 -12.99 6.29 -7.77
C LEU A 330 -14.06 7.37 -7.70
N GLU A 331 -13.69 8.63 -7.94
CA GLU A 331 -14.64 9.74 -8.00
C GLU A 331 -15.68 9.55 -9.11
N LYS A 332 -15.24 9.13 -10.31
CA LYS A 332 -16.14 8.81 -11.42
C LYS A 332 -17.07 7.63 -11.10
N GLN A 333 -16.56 6.62 -10.41
CA GLN A 333 -17.30 5.37 -10.14
C GLN A 333 -18.30 5.52 -8.98
N PHE A 334 -17.94 6.26 -7.93
CA PHE A 334 -18.70 6.34 -6.67
C PHE A 334 -19.24 7.74 -6.36
N GLY A 335 -18.82 8.76 -7.13
CA GLY A 335 -19.17 10.16 -6.92
C GLY A 335 -18.16 10.92 -6.03
N ALA A 336 -18.16 12.24 -6.14
CA ALA A 336 -17.21 13.12 -5.45
C ALA A 336 -17.30 13.00 -3.91
N ASP A 337 -18.51 12.82 -3.38
CA ASP A 337 -18.69 12.68 -1.92
C ASP A 337 -18.06 11.42 -1.35
N ALA A 338 -18.06 10.32 -2.09
CA ALA A 338 -17.49 9.05 -1.65
C ALA A 338 -15.96 9.10 -1.46
N VAL A 339 -15.27 9.94 -2.23
CA VAL A 339 -13.81 10.07 -2.15
C VAL A 339 -13.34 11.15 -1.16
N LYS A 340 -14.23 11.97 -0.60
CA LYS A 340 -13.86 13.04 0.34
C LYS A 340 -13.08 12.50 1.55
N SER A 341 -13.49 11.35 2.09
CA SER A 341 -12.78 10.74 3.21
C SER A 341 -11.35 10.33 2.85
N GLU A 342 -11.13 9.82 1.64
CA GLU A 342 -9.78 9.51 1.14
C GLU A 342 -8.94 10.80 0.96
N LEU A 343 -9.51 11.88 0.48
CA LEU A 343 -8.80 13.17 0.36
C LEU A 343 -8.37 13.71 1.74
N TYR A 344 -9.22 13.57 2.75
CA TYR A 344 -8.84 13.90 4.15
C TYR A 344 -7.69 13.03 4.64
N ARG A 345 -7.73 11.71 4.38
CA ARG A 345 -6.65 10.79 4.77
C ARG A 345 -5.33 11.12 4.10
N GLN A 346 -5.32 11.52 2.82
CA GLN A 346 -4.10 11.98 2.13
C GLN A 346 -3.48 13.20 2.82
N ARG A 347 -4.31 14.18 3.22
CA ARG A 347 -3.85 15.34 4.00
C ARG A 347 -3.30 14.92 5.36
N LEU A 348 -4.01 14.07 6.10
CA LEU A 348 -3.57 13.57 7.40
C LEU A 348 -2.26 12.80 7.31
N ALA A 349 -2.12 11.93 6.33
CA ALA A 349 -0.89 11.16 6.12
C ALA A 349 0.30 12.11 5.86
N TYR A 350 0.14 13.11 5.01
CA TYR A 350 1.18 14.11 4.77
C TYR A 350 1.49 14.97 6.00
N ALA A 351 0.48 15.44 6.72
CA ALA A 351 0.67 16.28 7.91
C ALA A 351 1.60 15.64 8.96
N THR A 352 1.61 14.30 9.06
CA THR A 352 2.49 13.59 10.02
C THR A 352 3.98 13.73 9.70
N VAL A 353 4.33 14.09 8.47
CA VAL A 353 5.72 14.17 7.97
C VAL A 353 6.09 15.54 7.42
N ALA A 354 5.16 16.45 7.27
CA ALA A 354 5.33 17.74 6.57
C ALA A 354 6.57 18.53 7.03
N GLN A 355 6.84 18.56 8.34
CA GLN A 355 8.01 19.28 8.90
C GLN A 355 9.37 18.60 8.63
N ARG A 356 9.39 17.35 8.16
CA ARG A 356 10.61 16.56 7.92
C ARG A 356 10.72 16.12 6.47
N ASP A 357 9.78 16.56 5.65
CA ASP A 357 9.70 16.18 4.24
C ASP A 357 10.77 16.88 3.40
N GLY A 358 11.07 16.31 2.23
CA GLY A 358 11.96 16.87 1.22
C GLY A 358 11.22 17.32 -0.07
N PRO A 359 11.96 17.93 -1.01
CA PRO A 359 11.42 18.23 -2.33
C PRO A 359 10.96 16.97 -3.05
N LEU A 360 9.74 16.99 -3.64
CA LEU A 360 9.19 15.80 -4.33
C LEU A 360 10.08 15.28 -5.45
N ALA A 361 10.76 16.19 -6.19
CA ALA A 361 11.65 15.81 -7.29
C ALA A 361 12.88 15.01 -6.83
N HIS A 362 13.24 15.08 -5.54
CA HIS A 362 14.46 14.48 -5.00
C HIS A 362 14.21 13.38 -3.98
N THR A 363 12.93 13.04 -3.68
CA THR A 363 12.59 11.98 -2.73
C THR A 363 12.96 10.59 -3.25
N SER A 364 13.45 9.75 -2.33
CA SER A 364 13.77 8.35 -2.55
C SER A 364 12.88 7.44 -1.73
N GLN A 365 12.58 6.25 -2.22
CA GLN A 365 11.86 5.23 -1.43
C GLN A 365 12.60 4.80 -0.14
N LEU A 366 13.87 5.17 0.00
CA LEU A 366 14.65 4.97 1.24
C LEU A 366 14.38 6.04 2.30
N ASP A 367 13.77 7.16 1.92
CA ASP A 367 13.44 8.22 2.86
C ASP A 367 12.31 7.78 3.79
N SER A 368 12.45 8.03 5.07
CA SER A 368 11.45 7.64 6.08
C SER A 368 10.08 8.31 5.89
N THR A 369 10.03 9.41 5.15
CA THR A 369 8.82 10.18 4.84
C THR A 369 8.14 9.74 3.54
N TYR A 370 8.82 8.96 2.68
CA TYR A 370 8.39 8.68 1.31
C TYR A 370 6.94 8.22 1.19
N PHE A 371 6.55 7.17 1.92
CA PHE A 371 5.22 6.57 1.79
C PHE A 371 4.09 7.44 2.35
N ALA A 372 4.40 8.35 3.25
CA ALA A 372 3.45 9.34 3.74
C ALA A 372 3.42 10.61 2.85
N SER A 373 4.53 10.99 2.24
CA SER A 373 4.65 12.17 1.40
C SER A 373 4.31 11.91 -0.07
N VAL A 374 5.09 11.12 -0.77
CA VAL A 374 5.04 11.04 -2.24
C VAL A 374 3.66 10.64 -2.79
N PRO A 375 3.02 9.54 -2.37
CA PRO A 375 1.70 9.19 -2.88
C PRO A 375 0.60 10.17 -2.45
N ASN A 376 0.74 10.82 -1.28
CA ASN A 376 -0.31 11.67 -0.72
C ASN A 376 -0.15 13.16 -1.15
N ARG A 377 0.97 13.79 -0.76
CA ARG A 377 1.29 15.15 -1.20
C ARG A 377 1.40 15.23 -2.72
N GLY A 378 2.01 14.22 -3.34
CA GLY A 378 2.13 14.19 -4.78
C GLY A 378 0.80 14.04 -5.52
N ALA A 379 -0.19 13.33 -4.95
CA ALA A 379 -1.54 13.31 -5.51
C ALA A 379 -2.22 14.68 -5.40
N MET A 380 -2.01 15.43 -4.31
CA MET A 380 -2.46 16.83 -4.18
C MET A 380 -1.79 17.71 -5.23
N PHE A 381 -0.47 17.57 -5.44
CA PHE A 381 0.25 18.26 -6.49
C PHE A 381 -0.37 18.00 -7.88
N TRP A 382 -0.66 16.77 -8.24
CA TRP A 382 -1.28 16.46 -9.53
C TRP A 382 -2.69 17.03 -9.66
N ARG A 383 -3.46 17.11 -8.58
CA ARG A 383 -4.76 17.80 -8.58
C ARG A 383 -4.61 19.32 -8.82
N LEU A 384 -3.57 19.95 -8.24
CA LEU A 384 -3.25 21.36 -8.52
C LEU A 384 -2.90 21.57 -9.99
N VAL A 385 -2.08 20.69 -10.58
CA VAL A 385 -1.74 20.76 -12.01
C VAL A 385 -2.98 20.57 -12.87
N ASP A 386 -3.82 19.59 -12.56
CA ASP A 386 -5.10 19.31 -13.25
C ASP A 386 -6.02 20.55 -13.22
N ARG A 387 -6.16 21.16 -12.05
CA ARG A 387 -6.99 22.37 -11.87
C ARG A 387 -6.43 23.57 -12.65
N ARG A 388 -5.11 23.73 -12.70
CA ARG A 388 -4.44 24.87 -13.34
C ARG A 388 -4.40 24.75 -14.86
N LEU A 389 -4.10 23.56 -15.38
CA LEU A 389 -3.95 23.31 -16.82
C LEU A 389 -5.27 22.93 -17.49
N GLY A 390 -6.18 22.31 -16.75
CA GLY A 390 -7.38 21.68 -17.25
C GLY A 390 -7.17 20.19 -17.57
N HIS A 391 -8.17 19.39 -17.22
CA HIS A 391 -8.09 17.91 -17.26
C HIS A 391 -7.72 17.36 -18.65
N GLN A 392 -8.34 17.87 -19.71
CA GLN A 392 -8.09 17.38 -21.07
C GLN A 392 -6.65 17.64 -21.53
N GLU A 393 -6.11 18.84 -21.22
CA GLU A 393 -4.75 19.20 -21.56
C GLU A 393 -3.74 18.38 -20.76
N LEU A 394 -3.94 18.21 -19.46
CA LEU A 394 -3.10 17.35 -18.63
C LEU A 394 -3.06 15.91 -19.18
N MET A 395 -4.22 15.32 -19.45
CA MET A 395 -4.26 13.95 -19.99
C MET A 395 -3.64 13.85 -21.38
N GLY A 396 -3.74 14.90 -22.19
CA GLY A 396 -3.05 15.02 -23.49
C GLY A 396 -1.53 14.98 -23.36
N VAL A 397 -0.98 15.76 -22.43
CA VAL A 397 0.47 15.79 -22.11
C VAL A 397 0.94 14.41 -21.60
N LEU A 398 0.22 13.84 -20.63
CA LEU A 398 0.61 12.55 -20.04
C LEU A 398 0.60 11.41 -21.07
N ARG A 399 -0.42 11.36 -21.93
CA ARG A 399 -0.53 10.37 -23.02
C ARG A 399 0.63 10.50 -23.99
N ALA A 400 0.95 11.73 -24.44
CA ALA A 400 2.07 11.97 -25.35
C ALA A 400 3.43 11.58 -24.72
N ALA A 401 3.64 11.94 -23.44
CA ALA A 401 4.86 11.62 -22.72
C ALA A 401 5.02 10.10 -22.48
N LEU A 402 3.93 9.38 -22.15
CA LEU A 402 3.94 7.92 -22.06
C LEU A 402 4.28 7.26 -23.40
N GLN A 403 3.71 7.76 -24.50
CA GLN A 403 4.01 7.21 -25.83
C GLN A 403 5.47 7.46 -26.23
N ALA A 404 6.00 8.65 -25.99
CA ALA A 404 7.40 8.97 -26.24
C ALA A 404 8.35 8.11 -25.39
N GLY A 405 8.04 7.92 -24.11
CA GLY A 405 8.85 7.14 -23.18
C GLY A 405 8.99 5.65 -23.51
N LYS A 406 8.15 5.09 -24.41
CA LYS A 406 8.28 3.69 -24.84
C LYS A 406 9.58 3.42 -25.60
N SER A 407 10.05 4.39 -26.38
CA SER A 407 11.27 4.30 -27.19
C SER A 407 12.43 5.13 -26.64
N ASP A 408 12.18 5.97 -25.63
CA ASP A 408 13.22 6.78 -25.00
C ASP A 408 14.03 5.91 -24.00
N PRO A 409 15.36 5.87 -24.10
CA PRO A 409 16.22 5.22 -23.11
C PRO A 409 16.00 5.73 -21.68
N ASN A 410 15.56 6.98 -21.53
CA ASN A 410 15.20 7.58 -20.22
C ASN A 410 13.77 7.24 -19.78
N GLY A 411 12.99 6.53 -20.59
CA GLY A 411 11.64 6.13 -20.26
C GLY A 411 10.69 7.32 -20.02
N PHE A 412 9.63 7.07 -19.29
CA PHE A 412 8.73 8.10 -18.78
C PHE A 412 9.39 8.75 -17.56
N ASN A 413 9.83 10.00 -17.69
CA ASN A 413 10.66 10.69 -16.71
C ASN A 413 10.12 12.07 -16.35
N LEU A 414 10.36 12.52 -15.13
CA LEU A 414 9.83 13.77 -14.60
C LEU A 414 10.33 15.01 -15.35
N PRO A 415 11.61 15.15 -15.74
CA PRO A 415 12.08 16.31 -16.52
C PRO A 415 11.32 16.50 -17.82
N SER A 416 11.14 15.46 -18.64
CA SER A 416 10.42 15.54 -19.91
C SER A 416 8.93 15.90 -19.73
N VAL A 417 8.29 15.31 -18.70
CA VAL A 417 6.90 15.65 -18.36
C VAL A 417 6.79 17.11 -17.93
N ARG A 418 7.71 17.59 -17.09
CA ARG A 418 7.76 18.98 -16.64
C ARG A 418 7.91 19.96 -17.81
N GLU A 419 8.82 19.68 -18.74
CA GLU A 419 9.01 20.49 -19.94
C GLU A 419 7.73 20.57 -20.77
N ALA A 420 7.07 19.43 -21.01
CA ALA A 420 5.81 19.37 -21.75
C ALA A 420 4.67 20.11 -21.06
N LEU A 421 4.59 20.06 -19.72
CA LEU A 421 3.62 20.82 -18.92
C LEU A 421 3.87 22.34 -19.03
N VAL A 422 5.12 22.76 -18.90
CA VAL A 422 5.50 24.20 -19.03
C VAL A 422 5.19 24.73 -20.43
N ALA A 423 5.45 23.93 -21.46
CA ALA A 423 5.14 24.31 -22.85
C ALA A 423 3.63 24.59 -23.07
N ARG A 424 2.75 23.97 -22.27
CA ARG A 424 1.30 24.16 -22.34
C ARG A 424 0.77 25.23 -21.41
N GLY A 425 1.29 25.31 -20.18
CA GLY A 425 0.79 26.18 -19.11
C GLY A 425 1.57 27.47 -18.91
N GLY A 426 2.71 27.63 -19.61
CA GLY A 426 3.55 28.83 -19.53
C GLY A 426 4.18 29.08 -18.15
N ASP A 427 4.60 30.35 -17.93
CA ASP A 427 5.36 30.75 -16.73
C ASP A 427 4.60 30.53 -15.42
N SER A 428 3.28 30.69 -15.43
CA SER A 428 2.44 30.49 -14.25
C SER A 428 2.47 29.02 -13.78
N LEU A 429 2.40 28.07 -14.72
CA LEU A 429 2.50 26.66 -14.39
C LEU A 429 3.95 26.30 -14.02
N LYS A 430 4.95 26.87 -14.70
CA LYS A 430 6.35 26.70 -14.35
C LYS A 430 6.61 27.07 -12.89
N ALA A 431 6.13 28.23 -12.43
CA ALA A 431 6.29 28.67 -11.05
C ALA A 431 5.66 27.67 -10.05
N LEU A 432 4.46 27.14 -10.36
CA LEU A 432 3.82 26.10 -9.55
C LEU A 432 4.67 24.83 -9.48
N LEU A 433 5.21 24.36 -10.62
CA LEU A 433 6.03 23.17 -10.69
C LEU A 433 7.35 23.36 -9.90
N ASP A 434 8.04 24.48 -10.09
CA ASP A 434 9.28 24.83 -9.39
C ASP A 434 9.07 24.81 -7.87
N GLN A 435 7.93 25.35 -7.41
CA GLN A 435 7.60 25.36 -6.00
C GLN A 435 7.24 23.98 -5.45
N GLN A 436 6.33 23.27 -6.10
CA GLN A 436 5.77 22.03 -5.54
C GLN A 436 6.72 20.83 -5.69
N LEU A 437 7.57 20.83 -6.72
CA LEU A 437 8.52 19.73 -6.97
C LEU A 437 9.88 19.97 -6.33
N ASP A 438 10.44 21.19 -6.44
CA ASP A 438 11.83 21.47 -6.07
C ASP A 438 11.97 22.03 -4.65
N GLN A 439 10.85 22.37 -4.00
CA GLN A 439 10.83 22.91 -2.64
C GLN A 439 9.91 22.08 -1.73
N VAL A 440 10.09 22.23 -0.44
CA VAL A 440 9.10 21.78 0.53
C VAL A 440 8.07 22.91 0.67
N PRO A 441 6.79 22.68 0.35
CA PRO A 441 5.80 23.73 0.47
C PRO A 441 5.64 24.12 1.93
N ASP A 442 5.76 25.42 2.17
CA ASP A 442 5.46 26.08 3.43
C ASP A 442 4.07 26.74 3.43
N THR A 443 3.21 26.30 2.52
CA THR A 443 1.83 26.82 2.43
C THR A 443 1.12 26.60 3.75
N ASP A 444 0.56 27.67 4.28
CA ASP A 444 -0.27 27.66 5.49
C ASP A 444 -1.27 28.82 5.38
N LEU A 445 -2.51 28.47 5.11
CA LEU A 445 -3.60 29.40 4.85
C LEU A 445 -4.51 29.45 6.06
N MET A 446 -4.74 30.65 6.57
CA MET A 446 -5.67 30.88 7.67
C MET A 446 -6.91 31.62 7.17
N ILE A 447 -8.07 31.27 7.68
CA ILE A 447 -9.33 31.96 7.40
C ILE A 447 -9.93 32.58 8.65
N GLY A 448 -10.45 33.79 8.52
CA GLY A 448 -11.16 34.52 9.57
C GLY A 448 -12.67 34.31 9.53
N LEU A 449 -13.35 34.67 10.59
CA LEU A 449 -14.81 34.68 10.63
C LEU A 449 -15.39 35.59 9.57
N PRO A 450 -16.49 35.19 8.89
CA PRO A 450 -17.14 36.03 7.90
C PRO A 450 -17.82 37.21 8.57
N VAL A 451 -17.65 38.39 7.96
CA VAL A 451 -18.27 39.66 8.39
C VAL A 451 -19.12 40.21 7.26
N GLN A 452 -20.33 40.66 7.55
CA GLN A 452 -21.16 41.33 6.54
C GLN A 452 -20.62 42.71 6.26
N ARG A 453 -20.39 43.01 4.98
CA ARG A 453 -19.92 44.31 4.48
C ARG A 453 -20.87 44.78 3.36
N GLY A 454 -21.83 45.59 3.72
CA GLY A 454 -22.92 46.01 2.79
C GLY A 454 -23.82 44.81 2.43
N ALA A 455 -23.94 44.53 1.13
CA ALA A 455 -24.70 43.38 0.61
C ALA A 455 -23.91 42.09 0.58
N ASP A 456 -22.59 42.14 0.77
CA ASP A 456 -21.67 40.99 0.64
C ASP A 456 -21.19 40.52 2.01
N TRP A 457 -20.78 39.26 2.06
CA TRP A 457 -20.04 38.69 3.18
C TRP A 457 -18.57 38.58 2.82
N VAL A 458 -17.67 38.90 3.75
CA VAL A 458 -16.22 38.90 3.53
C VAL A 458 -15.54 38.11 4.64
N SER A 459 -14.67 37.18 4.25
CA SER A 459 -13.73 36.51 5.17
C SER A 459 -12.32 36.98 4.88
N ALA A 460 -11.60 37.41 5.92
CA ALA A 460 -10.19 37.69 5.82
C ALA A 460 -9.40 36.37 5.68
N LEU A 461 -8.40 36.37 4.79
CA LEU A 461 -7.47 35.29 4.59
C LEU A 461 -6.07 35.76 4.99
N ARG A 462 -5.23 34.84 5.44
CA ARG A 462 -3.81 35.07 5.66
C ARG A 462 -3.02 33.91 5.11
N ASN A 463 -2.01 34.22 4.33
CA ASN A 463 -1.03 33.25 3.86
C ASN A 463 0.26 33.42 4.69
N LEU A 464 0.65 32.40 5.43
CA LEU A 464 1.90 32.35 6.20
C LEU A 464 3.07 31.85 5.36
N GLY A 465 2.78 31.21 4.20
CA GLY A 465 3.75 30.66 3.28
C GLY A 465 4.50 31.73 2.48
N SER A 466 5.57 31.30 1.83
CA SER A 466 6.52 32.14 1.11
C SER A 466 6.12 32.47 -0.33
N ILE A 467 4.94 32.01 -0.79
CA ILE A 467 4.47 32.20 -2.17
C ILE A 467 3.02 32.65 -2.23
N ASP A 468 2.66 33.28 -3.35
CA ASP A 468 1.29 33.66 -3.65
C ASP A 468 0.43 32.41 -3.92
N VAL A 469 -0.76 32.37 -3.34
CA VAL A 469 -1.69 31.26 -3.51
C VAL A 469 -3.02 31.77 -4.03
N THR A 470 -3.51 31.21 -5.14
CA THR A 470 -4.88 31.40 -5.60
C THR A 470 -5.71 30.20 -5.18
N VAL A 471 -6.69 30.42 -4.33
CA VAL A 471 -7.44 29.37 -3.65
C VAL A 471 -8.94 29.61 -3.71
N THR A 472 -9.71 28.51 -3.81
CA THR A 472 -11.16 28.54 -3.62
C THR A 472 -11.47 28.58 -2.14
N VAL A 473 -12.45 29.37 -1.75
CA VAL A 473 -13.01 29.43 -0.39
C VAL A 473 -14.50 29.09 -0.49
N ALA A 474 -14.97 28.16 0.32
CA ALA A 474 -16.38 27.80 0.43
C ALA A 474 -16.99 28.41 1.70
N ALA A 475 -18.20 28.94 1.57
CA ALA A 475 -19.01 29.44 2.66
C ALA A 475 -20.32 28.64 2.74
N THR A 476 -20.75 28.26 3.93
CA THR A 476 -22.04 27.61 4.17
C THR A 476 -22.96 28.56 4.90
N THR A 477 -24.18 28.76 4.38
CA THR A 477 -25.21 29.60 5.02
C THR A 477 -25.98 28.84 6.09
N GLU A 478 -26.74 29.54 6.94
CA GLU A 478 -27.65 28.92 7.93
C GLU A 478 -28.68 27.95 7.29
N GLN A 479 -29.01 28.14 6.01
CA GLN A 479 -29.91 27.28 5.25
C GLN A 479 -29.18 26.06 4.63
N GLY A 480 -27.86 25.94 4.85
CA GLY A 480 -27.05 24.86 4.29
C GLY A 480 -26.62 25.07 2.83
N GLN A 481 -26.88 26.26 2.24
CA GLN A 481 -26.42 26.59 0.90
C GLN A 481 -24.90 26.81 0.90
N GLU A 482 -24.18 26.20 -0.02
CA GLU A 482 -22.77 26.45 -0.28
C GLU A 482 -22.60 27.56 -1.31
N VAL A 483 -21.75 28.54 -0.98
CA VAL A 483 -21.33 29.64 -1.88
C VAL A 483 -19.83 29.62 -1.98
N ARG A 484 -19.26 29.64 -3.19
CA ARG A 484 -17.83 29.61 -3.43
C ARG A 484 -17.32 30.95 -3.94
N ALA A 485 -16.12 31.33 -3.53
CA ALA A 485 -15.37 32.49 -3.99
C ALA A 485 -13.92 32.09 -4.26
N GLU A 486 -13.30 32.74 -5.25
CA GLU A 486 -11.85 32.64 -5.46
C GLU A 486 -11.15 33.83 -4.82
N ALA A 487 -9.99 33.60 -4.22
CA ALA A 487 -9.15 34.63 -3.63
C ALA A 487 -7.68 34.36 -3.92
N THR A 488 -6.92 35.40 -4.30
CA THR A 488 -5.47 35.34 -4.36
C THR A 488 -4.90 35.97 -3.09
N VAL A 489 -4.11 35.19 -2.37
CA VAL A 489 -3.50 35.61 -1.10
C VAL A 489 -1.98 35.68 -1.31
N PRO A 490 -1.40 36.89 -1.33
CA PRO A 490 0.04 37.05 -1.54
C PRO A 490 0.85 36.40 -0.41
N ALA A 491 2.10 36.06 -0.73
CA ALA A 491 3.06 35.48 0.20
C ALA A 491 3.20 36.35 1.46
N LYS A 492 3.13 35.70 2.64
CA LYS A 492 3.27 36.34 3.96
C LYS A 492 2.34 37.54 4.19
N ASN A 493 1.19 37.56 3.50
CA ASN A 493 0.29 38.71 3.47
C ASN A 493 -1.17 38.29 3.68
N PHE A 494 -2.07 39.25 3.61
CA PHE A 494 -3.51 39.10 3.74
C PHE A 494 -4.21 39.13 2.39
N GLY A 495 -5.38 38.50 2.33
CA GLY A 495 -6.35 38.53 1.24
C GLY A 495 -7.76 38.51 1.77
N GLU A 496 -8.74 38.60 0.89
CA GLU A 496 -10.16 38.54 1.24
C GLU A 496 -10.90 37.61 0.27
N ALA A 497 -11.79 36.79 0.81
CA ALA A 497 -12.81 36.07 0.04
C ALA A 497 -14.13 36.81 0.16
N VAL A 498 -14.74 37.21 -0.97
CA VAL A 498 -16.00 37.95 -1.02
C VAL A 498 -17.12 37.03 -1.51
N PHE A 499 -18.13 36.82 -0.67
CA PHE A 499 -19.28 35.96 -0.97
C PHE A 499 -20.50 36.80 -1.28
N LYS A 500 -21.04 36.68 -2.49
CA LYS A 500 -22.27 37.36 -2.92
C LYS A 500 -23.49 36.50 -2.49
N THR A 501 -23.95 36.70 -1.28
CA THR A 501 -25.12 36.01 -0.73
C THR A 501 -25.81 36.88 0.31
N THR A 502 -27.15 36.79 0.35
CA THR A 502 -27.98 37.43 1.40
C THR A 502 -28.15 36.52 2.63
N GLY A 503 -27.82 35.24 2.48
CA GLY A 503 -27.90 34.27 3.58
C GLY A 503 -26.77 34.51 4.60
N LYS A 504 -27.08 34.41 5.89
CA LYS A 504 -26.07 34.50 6.93
C LYS A 504 -25.12 33.32 6.86
N ILE A 505 -23.81 33.60 6.71
CA ILE A 505 -22.79 32.59 6.65
C ILE A 505 -22.48 32.11 8.08
N VAL A 506 -22.47 30.79 8.27
CA VAL A 506 -22.20 30.13 9.57
C VAL A 506 -20.90 29.35 9.57
N ARG A 507 -20.38 29.01 8.39
CA ARG A 507 -19.10 28.28 8.23
C ARG A 507 -18.37 28.77 6.97
N VAL A 508 -17.07 28.89 7.08
CA VAL A 508 -16.19 29.10 5.93
C VAL A 508 -15.02 28.14 5.97
N GLU A 509 -14.55 27.73 4.80
CA GLU A 509 -13.45 26.80 4.62
C GLU A 509 -12.57 27.22 3.45
N VAL A 510 -11.27 27.38 3.67
CA VAL A 510 -10.29 27.60 2.62
C VAL A 510 -9.85 26.24 2.05
N ASP A 511 -9.63 26.17 0.75
CA ASP A 511 -9.26 24.93 0.04
C ASP A 511 -10.22 23.74 0.29
N PRO A 512 -11.53 23.90 0.03
CA PRO A 512 -12.51 22.83 0.24
C PRO A 512 -12.24 21.59 -0.63
N ASP A 513 -11.56 21.77 -1.78
CA ASP A 513 -11.23 20.72 -2.72
C ASP A 513 -9.91 19.97 -2.34
N LYS A 514 -9.27 20.35 -1.24
CA LYS A 514 -8.07 19.70 -0.67
C LYS A 514 -6.89 19.64 -1.65
N LEU A 515 -6.63 20.74 -2.35
CA LEU A 515 -5.60 20.83 -3.37
C LEU A 515 -4.21 21.11 -2.81
N TYR A 516 -4.14 21.98 -1.77
CA TYR A 516 -2.86 22.45 -1.26
C TYR A 516 -2.34 21.55 -0.12
N PRO A 517 -1.09 21.07 -0.20
CA PRO A 517 -0.39 20.53 0.95
C PRO A 517 -0.04 21.67 1.91
N GLN A 518 -0.51 21.60 3.15
CA GLN A 518 -0.32 22.63 4.16
C GLN A 518 0.36 22.08 5.41
N LEU A 519 0.97 22.95 6.21
CA LEU A 519 1.59 22.59 7.49
C LEU A 519 0.55 22.44 8.60
N ASP A 520 -0.48 23.28 8.63
CA ASP A 520 -1.60 23.22 9.57
C ASP A 520 -2.93 23.27 8.81
N TYR A 521 -3.74 22.25 8.99
CA TYR A 521 -5.08 22.17 8.42
C TYR A 521 -6.18 22.56 9.42
N GLY A 522 -5.84 22.79 10.68
CA GLY A 522 -6.80 23.16 11.74
C GLY A 522 -7.29 24.60 11.63
N ASN A 523 -6.53 25.47 10.93
CA ASN A 523 -6.85 26.88 10.72
C ASN A 523 -7.55 27.17 9.39
N ASP A 524 -7.80 26.12 8.58
CA ASP A 524 -8.48 26.19 7.27
C ASP A 524 -10.00 26.49 7.40
N VAL A 525 -10.58 26.39 8.58
CA VAL A 525 -12.04 26.42 8.80
C VAL A 525 -12.39 27.40 9.90
N MET A 526 -13.49 28.14 9.71
CA MET A 526 -14.12 28.90 10.78
C MET A 526 -15.64 28.57 10.86
N PRO A 527 -16.14 28.33 12.06
CA PRO A 527 -15.46 28.27 13.37
C PRO A 527 -14.31 27.27 13.39
N ARG A 528 -13.23 27.58 14.09
CA ARG A 528 -12.04 26.71 14.14
C ARG A 528 -12.37 25.31 14.58
N GLY A 529 -11.92 24.36 13.79
CA GLY A 529 -11.87 22.95 14.14
C GLY A 529 -10.60 22.59 14.92
N LYS A 530 -10.56 21.37 15.43
CA LYS A 530 -9.32 20.76 15.93
C LYS A 530 -8.51 20.20 14.76
N ASP A 531 -7.20 20.13 14.91
CA ASP A 531 -6.37 19.30 14.02
C ASP A 531 -6.90 17.87 14.03
N LEU A 532 -7.18 17.32 12.84
CA LEU A 532 -7.86 16.03 12.73
C LEU A 532 -7.02 14.87 13.29
N SER A 533 -5.69 14.91 13.15
CA SER A 533 -4.81 13.85 13.64
C SER A 533 -4.75 13.83 15.16
N ALA A 534 -4.54 15.01 15.78
CA ALA A 534 -4.54 15.16 17.22
C ALA A 534 -5.90 14.82 17.82
N ALA A 535 -6.99 15.29 17.18
CA ALA A 535 -8.35 15.02 17.63
C ALA A 535 -8.73 13.54 17.53
N LEU A 536 -8.28 12.83 16.47
CA LEU A 536 -8.53 11.41 16.32
C LEU A 536 -7.86 10.58 17.43
N ASN A 537 -6.62 10.91 17.76
CA ASN A 537 -5.90 10.26 18.86
C ASN A 537 -6.58 10.57 20.23
N GLU A 538 -6.92 11.83 20.47
CA GLU A 538 -7.63 12.26 21.69
C GLU A 538 -8.97 11.51 21.84
N ALA A 539 -9.79 11.48 20.79
CA ALA A 539 -11.08 10.81 20.83
C ALA A 539 -10.95 9.29 21.04
N SER A 540 -9.92 8.66 20.47
CA SER A 540 -9.63 7.25 20.67
C SER A 540 -9.26 6.95 22.13
N LEU A 541 -8.45 7.80 22.77
CA LEU A 541 -8.12 7.69 24.20
C LEU A 541 -9.35 7.90 25.07
N GLN A 542 -10.20 8.89 24.75
CA GLN A 542 -11.45 9.18 25.48
C GLN A 542 -12.42 7.99 25.40
N LEU A 543 -12.59 7.36 24.22
CA LEU A 543 -13.38 6.14 24.08
C LEU A 543 -12.79 4.98 24.89
N GLY A 544 -11.48 4.78 24.84
CA GLY A 544 -10.78 3.74 25.62
C GLY A 544 -10.94 3.95 27.13
N GLY A 545 -10.93 5.19 27.58
CA GLY A 545 -11.18 5.59 28.97
C GLY A 545 -12.67 5.70 29.36
N GLN A 546 -13.60 5.37 28.45
CA GLN A 546 -15.05 5.47 28.62
C GLN A 546 -15.57 6.90 28.92
N ASP A 547 -14.80 7.93 28.57
CA ASP A 547 -15.24 9.33 28.65
C ASP A 547 -16.05 9.71 27.40
N PHE A 548 -17.24 9.11 27.29
CA PHE A 548 -18.07 9.19 26.09
C PHE A 548 -18.53 10.62 25.78
N THR A 549 -18.76 11.45 26.80
CA THR A 549 -19.17 12.86 26.62
C THR A 549 -18.08 13.67 25.96
N LYS A 550 -16.81 13.49 26.36
CA LYS A 550 -15.69 14.17 25.71
C LYS A 550 -15.44 13.61 24.31
N ALA A 551 -15.53 12.28 24.14
CA ALA A 551 -15.40 11.65 22.84
C ALA A 551 -16.43 12.17 21.83
N GLU A 552 -17.70 12.37 22.26
CA GLU A 552 -18.75 12.98 21.45
C GLU A 552 -18.38 14.42 21.05
N ALA A 553 -17.95 15.25 21.99
CA ALA A 553 -17.58 16.63 21.72
C ALA A 553 -16.38 16.72 20.76
N THR A 554 -15.37 15.86 20.93
CA THR A 554 -14.22 15.78 20.05
C THR A 554 -14.61 15.30 18.64
N ALA A 555 -15.51 14.30 18.54
CA ALA A 555 -16.03 13.82 17.25
C ALA A 555 -16.82 14.91 16.51
N HIS A 556 -17.66 15.68 17.20
CA HIS A 556 -18.37 16.81 16.60
C HIS A 556 -17.40 17.88 16.10
N ALA A 557 -16.33 18.18 16.84
CA ALA A 557 -15.30 19.12 16.39
C ALA A 557 -14.57 18.63 15.12
N MET A 558 -14.27 17.33 15.02
CA MET A 558 -13.72 16.74 13.80
C MET A 558 -14.70 16.83 12.62
N LEU A 559 -15.97 16.49 12.83
CA LEU A 559 -16.99 16.54 11.77
C LEU A 559 -17.33 17.97 11.33
N ALA A 560 -17.13 18.97 12.18
CA ALA A 560 -17.21 20.38 11.79
C ALA A 560 -16.10 20.74 10.77
N THR A 561 -14.92 20.15 10.91
CA THR A 561 -13.79 20.36 9.98
C THR A 561 -13.90 19.45 8.73
N ALA A 562 -14.30 18.20 8.94
CA ALA A 562 -14.37 17.18 7.89
C ALA A 562 -15.68 16.38 7.99
N PRO A 563 -16.79 16.87 7.42
CA PRO A 563 -18.14 16.29 7.61
C PRO A 563 -18.27 14.83 7.12
N ARG A 564 -17.45 14.41 6.16
CA ARG A 564 -17.43 13.05 5.58
C ARG A 564 -16.32 12.17 6.13
N PHE A 565 -15.67 12.57 7.23
CA PHE A 565 -14.59 11.78 7.82
C PHE A 565 -15.16 10.58 8.58
N GLN A 566 -15.08 9.41 7.97
CA GLN A 566 -15.72 8.18 8.44
C GLN A 566 -15.27 7.77 9.85
N GLU A 567 -14.00 7.94 10.17
CA GLU A 567 -13.46 7.64 11.50
C GLU A 567 -14.13 8.48 12.60
N ALA A 568 -14.36 9.77 12.32
CA ALA A 568 -15.06 10.64 13.27
C ALA A 568 -16.54 10.27 13.43
N GLN A 569 -17.21 9.85 12.36
CA GLN A 569 -18.60 9.37 12.40
C GLN A 569 -18.71 8.12 13.26
N ILE A 570 -17.79 7.18 13.14
CA ILE A 570 -17.74 5.96 13.96
C ILE A 570 -17.45 6.28 15.43
N ILE A 571 -16.53 7.20 15.71
CA ILE A 571 -16.26 7.65 17.09
C ILE A 571 -17.50 8.25 17.71
N LEU A 572 -18.20 9.13 16.98
CA LEU A 572 -19.46 9.73 17.44
C LEU A 572 -20.51 8.65 17.74
N ALA A 573 -20.72 7.70 16.84
CA ALA A 573 -21.68 6.62 17.02
C ALA A 573 -21.34 5.76 18.25
N ARG A 574 -20.07 5.43 18.46
CA ARG A 574 -19.60 4.68 19.64
C ARG A 574 -19.77 5.47 20.95
N ALA A 575 -19.51 6.77 20.93
CA ALA A 575 -19.69 7.64 22.09
C ALA A 575 -21.17 7.74 22.48
N LEU A 576 -22.07 7.88 21.51
CA LEU A 576 -23.52 7.90 21.72
C LEU A 576 -24.03 6.57 22.29
N LEU A 577 -23.53 5.44 21.75
CA LEU A 577 -23.88 4.12 22.27
C LEU A 577 -23.42 3.94 23.72
N GLY A 578 -22.22 4.41 24.05
CA GLY A 578 -21.70 4.40 25.42
C GLY A 578 -22.53 5.24 26.40
N GLN A 579 -23.16 6.30 25.89
CA GLN A 579 -24.11 7.15 26.68
C GLN A 579 -25.56 6.59 26.68
N ASN A 580 -25.77 5.40 26.13
CA ASN A 580 -27.08 4.75 25.98
C ASN A 580 -28.08 5.51 25.06
N ARG A 581 -27.59 6.37 24.16
CA ARG A 581 -28.40 7.05 23.12
C ARG A 581 -28.50 6.13 21.90
N ILE A 582 -29.29 5.08 22.03
CA ILE A 582 -29.31 3.91 21.13
C ILE A 582 -29.77 4.29 19.73
N GLU A 583 -30.85 5.05 19.59
CA GLU A 583 -31.43 5.40 18.29
C GLU A 583 -30.51 6.31 17.48
N ASP A 584 -29.85 7.27 18.12
CA ASP A 584 -28.88 8.15 17.47
C ASP A 584 -27.64 7.37 17.02
N ALA A 585 -27.14 6.48 17.87
CA ALA A 585 -25.99 5.60 17.53
C ALA A 585 -26.33 4.67 16.37
N GLU A 586 -27.51 4.02 16.39
CA GLU A 586 -27.96 3.11 15.34
C GLU A 586 -28.04 3.81 13.99
N ARG A 587 -28.62 5.02 13.95
CA ARG A 587 -28.72 5.82 12.72
C ARG A 587 -27.32 6.07 12.11
N LEU A 588 -26.35 6.44 12.93
CA LEU A 588 -24.99 6.70 12.44
C LEU A 588 -24.25 5.43 12.00
N PHE A 589 -24.40 4.32 12.73
CA PHE A 589 -23.81 3.05 12.30
C PHE A 589 -24.38 2.55 10.98
N ARG A 590 -25.70 2.68 10.77
CA ARG A 590 -26.33 2.33 9.50
C ARG A 590 -25.84 3.23 8.38
N ALA A 591 -25.79 4.55 8.59
CA ALA A 591 -25.26 5.49 7.62
C ALA A 591 -23.82 5.16 7.22
N ALA A 592 -22.98 4.73 8.18
CA ALA A 592 -21.61 4.31 7.89
C ALA A 592 -21.55 3.04 6.99
N LEU A 593 -22.48 2.09 7.15
CA LEU A 593 -22.59 0.92 6.27
C LEU A 593 -23.17 1.25 4.89
N ASP A 594 -23.96 2.30 4.79
CA ASP A 594 -24.58 2.75 3.53
C ASP A 594 -23.60 3.55 2.66
N GLU A 595 -22.46 4.01 3.22
CA GLU A 595 -21.42 4.71 2.44
C GLU A 595 -21.05 3.90 1.17
N PRO A 596 -20.99 4.55 -0.03
CA PRO A 596 -20.66 3.86 -1.27
C PRO A 596 -19.27 3.23 -1.25
N LEU A 597 -18.33 3.85 -0.55
CA LEU A 597 -16.92 3.43 -0.45
C LEU A 597 -16.46 3.47 1.01
N PRO A 598 -16.90 2.49 1.85
CA PRO A 598 -16.52 2.48 3.26
C PRO A 598 -15.08 2.01 3.47
N PHE A 599 -14.45 2.43 4.58
CA PHE A 599 -13.24 1.77 5.04
C PHE A 599 -13.58 0.48 5.80
N ALA A 600 -12.73 -0.54 5.69
CA ALA A 600 -12.94 -1.82 6.37
C ALA A 600 -13.12 -1.63 7.91
N ALA A 601 -12.31 -0.79 8.55
CA ALA A 601 -12.45 -0.47 9.96
C ALA A 601 -13.81 0.20 10.29
N THR A 602 -14.33 1.05 9.40
CA THR A 602 -15.67 1.65 9.54
C THR A 602 -16.75 0.57 9.53
N VAL A 603 -16.66 -0.39 8.59
CA VAL A 603 -17.59 -1.53 8.51
C VAL A 603 -17.51 -2.39 9.76
N ALA A 604 -16.30 -2.69 10.26
CA ALA A 604 -16.09 -3.49 11.46
C ALA A 604 -16.75 -2.83 12.68
N TRP A 605 -16.41 -1.58 12.98
CA TRP A 605 -16.95 -0.88 14.15
C TRP A 605 -18.44 -0.59 14.04
N ALA A 606 -18.97 -0.33 12.85
CA ALA A 606 -20.41 -0.15 12.64
C ALA A 606 -21.17 -1.45 12.94
N ASN A 607 -20.69 -2.59 12.47
CA ASN A 607 -21.30 -3.89 12.77
C ASN A 607 -21.12 -4.29 14.25
N ILE A 608 -19.99 -3.97 14.89
CA ILE A 608 -19.84 -4.15 16.35
C ILE A 608 -20.93 -3.33 17.09
N GLY A 609 -21.08 -2.05 16.74
CA GLY A 609 -22.09 -1.18 17.37
C GLY A 609 -23.53 -1.67 17.17
N LEU A 610 -23.89 -2.07 15.94
CA LEU A 610 -25.22 -2.63 15.65
C LEU A 610 -25.47 -3.96 16.36
N GLY A 611 -24.43 -4.81 16.46
CA GLY A 611 -24.49 -6.05 17.22
C GLY A 611 -24.72 -5.82 18.72
N GLU A 612 -24.03 -4.86 19.33
CA GLU A 612 -24.25 -4.48 20.74
C GLU A 612 -25.66 -3.90 20.96
N ILE A 613 -26.19 -3.12 20.00
CA ILE A 613 -27.58 -2.64 20.06
C ILE A 613 -28.58 -3.81 20.00
N ALA A 614 -28.34 -4.80 19.11
CA ALA A 614 -29.18 -5.99 19.02
C ALA A 614 -29.14 -6.81 20.33
N MET A 615 -27.97 -6.93 20.97
CA MET A 615 -27.85 -7.57 22.31
C MET A 615 -28.65 -6.82 23.38
N LYS A 616 -28.58 -5.47 23.41
CA LYS A 616 -29.38 -4.66 24.32
C LYS A 616 -30.90 -4.82 24.14
N ARG A 617 -31.32 -5.07 22.90
CA ARG A 617 -32.74 -5.34 22.53
C ARG A 617 -33.17 -6.79 22.68
N ASN A 618 -32.30 -7.64 23.28
CA ASN A 618 -32.53 -9.08 23.42
C ASN A 618 -32.75 -9.81 22.07
N GLN A 619 -31.97 -9.43 21.04
CA GLN A 619 -31.99 -10.00 19.70
C GLN A 619 -30.62 -10.67 19.40
N PRO A 620 -30.25 -11.75 20.12
CA PRO A 620 -28.89 -12.29 20.02
C PRO A 620 -28.60 -12.94 18.64
N ALA A 621 -29.61 -13.45 17.93
CA ALA A 621 -29.42 -14.01 16.59
C ALA A 621 -29.00 -12.93 15.58
N ASP A 622 -29.60 -11.74 15.63
CA ASP A 622 -29.19 -10.60 14.80
C ASP A 622 -27.79 -10.11 15.19
N ALA A 623 -27.50 -10.10 16.48
CA ALA A 623 -26.17 -9.75 17.00
C ALA A 623 -25.09 -10.67 16.44
N VAL A 624 -25.29 -11.99 16.41
CA VAL A 624 -24.36 -12.97 15.83
C VAL A 624 -24.04 -12.66 14.39
N LYS A 625 -25.06 -12.34 13.58
CA LYS A 625 -24.86 -11.96 12.18
C LYS A 625 -23.95 -10.71 12.06
N ARG A 626 -24.27 -9.65 12.85
CA ARG A 626 -23.48 -8.42 12.85
C ARG A 626 -22.05 -8.63 13.30
N PHE A 627 -21.82 -9.41 14.34
CA PHE A 627 -20.47 -9.68 14.81
C PHE A 627 -19.66 -10.57 13.84
N ASN A 628 -20.32 -11.48 13.09
CA ASN A 628 -19.65 -12.21 12.01
C ASN A 628 -19.18 -11.24 10.91
N ASP A 629 -20.04 -10.32 10.46
CA ASP A 629 -19.67 -9.29 9.48
C ASP A 629 -18.52 -8.41 10.01
N ALA A 630 -18.54 -8.09 11.30
CA ALA A 630 -17.47 -7.32 11.96
C ALA A 630 -16.14 -8.08 11.96
N VAL A 631 -16.13 -9.36 12.27
CA VAL A 631 -14.89 -10.20 12.27
C VAL A 631 -14.27 -10.22 10.88
N VAL A 632 -15.09 -10.41 9.83
CA VAL A 632 -14.64 -10.40 8.44
C VAL A 632 -14.07 -9.04 8.03
N ALA A 633 -14.64 -7.93 8.50
CA ALA A 633 -14.20 -6.58 8.18
C ALA A 633 -13.01 -6.09 9.03
N SER A 634 -12.69 -6.75 10.14
CA SER A 634 -11.61 -6.31 11.04
C SER A 634 -10.24 -6.38 10.38
N ARG A 635 -9.51 -5.26 10.38
CA ARG A 635 -8.16 -5.13 9.83
C ARG A 635 -7.16 -4.58 10.85
N ASP A 636 -7.64 -4.25 12.02
CA ASP A 636 -6.85 -3.75 13.13
C ASP A 636 -7.07 -4.61 14.38
N TYR A 637 -6.08 -4.59 15.25
CA TYR A 637 -6.08 -5.38 16.48
C TYR A 637 -7.27 -5.09 17.41
N PRO A 638 -7.63 -3.81 17.71
CA PRO A 638 -8.75 -3.50 18.59
C PRO A 638 -10.10 -3.98 18.06
N SER A 639 -10.39 -3.79 16.76
CA SER A 639 -11.66 -4.22 16.18
C SER A 639 -11.76 -5.75 16.10
N SER A 640 -10.66 -6.45 15.78
CA SER A 640 -10.61 -7.91 15.74
C SER A 640 -10.90 -8.52 17.12
N LEU A 641 -10.24 -8.01 18.16
CA LEU A 641 -10.45 -8.46 19.53
C LEU A 641 -11.90 -8.21 19.99
N ALA A 642 -12.42 -7.01 19.76
CA ALA A 642 -13.77 -6.63 20.15
C ALA A 642 -14.84 -7.47 19.43
N ALA A 643 -14.72 -7.63 18.11
CA ALA A 643 -15.68 -8.37 17.30
C ALA A 643 -15.74 -9.86 17.69
N ARG A 644 -14.58 -10.51 17.86
CA ARG A 644 -14.50 -11.93 18.24
C ARG A 644 -15.07 -12.18 19.66
N ALA A 645 -14.71 -11.34 20.64
CA ALA A 645 -15.24 -11.44 21.99
C ALA A 645 -16.77 -11.24 22.03
N ALA A 646 -17.27 -10.26 21.27
CA ALA A 646 -18.70 -9.99 21.18
C ALA A 646 -19.46 -11.12 20.48
N ARG A 647 -18.89 -11.69 19.39
CA ARG A 647 -19.45 -12.83 18.67
C ARG A 647 -19.66 -14.04 19.61
N ILE A 648 -18.64 -14.41 20.37
CA ILE A 648 -18.70 -15.55 21.30
C ILE A 648 -19.82 -15.33 22.34
N ARG A 649 -19.97 -14.11 22.89
CA ARG A 649 -21.05 -13.79 23.83
C ARG A 649 -22.44 -13.89 23.18
N ALA A 650 -22.58 -13.40 21.95
CA ALA A 650 -23.85 -13.44 21.23
C ALA A 650 -24.24 -14.86 20.82
N GLU A 651 -23.31 -15.67 20.35
CA GLU A 651 -23.52 -17.09 20.02
C GLU A 651 -23.99 -17.87 21.27
N ALA A 652 -23.38 -17.63 22.42
CA ALA A 652 -23.81 -18.23 23.68
C ALA A 652 -25.23 -17.79 24.07
N ALA A 653 -25.57 -16.50 23.95
CA ALA A 653 -26.91 -15.99 24.26
C ALA A 653 -27.98 -16.49 23.28
N ALA A 654 -27.63 -16.72 22.01
CA ALA A 654 -28.51 -17.24 20.96
C ALA A 654 -28.62 -18.77 21.00
N ASN A 655 -27.88 -19.47 21.84
CA ASN A 655 -27.70 -20.93 21.81
C ASN A 655 -27.31 -21.42 20.40
N SER A 656 -26.51 -20.68 19.67
CA SER A 656 -26.09 -20.92 18.28
C SER A 656 -24.58 -21.11 18.15
N ALA A 657 -23.85 -21.31 19.27
CA ALA A 657 -22.42 -21.56 19.23
C ALA A 657 -22.13 -22.80 18.36
N PRO A 658 -21.25 -22.70 17.36
CA PRO A 658 -20.92 -23.84 16.51
C PRO A 658 -20.23 -24.93 17.36
N PRO A 659 -20.39 -26.21 17.00
CA PRO A 659 -19.67 -27.28 17.68
C PRO A 659 -18.14 -27.08 17.52
N ILE A 660 -17.42 -27.29 18.61
CA ILE A 660 -15.96 -27.20 18.59
C ILE A 660 -15.42 -28.45 17.85
N ASP A 661 -14.51 -28.21 16.89
CA ASP A 661 -13.79 -29.28 16.21
C ASP A 661 -12.93 -30.05 17.23
N GLN A 662 -13.28 -31.30 17.48
CA GLN A 662 -12.62 -32.13 18.48
C GLN A 662 -11.15 -32.44 18.13
N ASN A 663 -10.83 -32.54 16.82
CA ASN A 663 -9.46 -32.77 16.38
C ASN A 663 -8.60 -31.50 16.61
N ALA A 664 -9.17 -30.34 16.35
CA ALA A 664 -8.50 -29.05 16.63
C ALA A 664 -8.28 -28.86 18.14
N SER A 665 -9.29 -29.19 18.96
CA SER A 665 -9.19 -29.13 20.44
C SER A 665 -8.13 -30.06 20.97
N ALA A 666 -8.13 -31.33 20.53
CA ALA A 666 -7.11 -32.34 20.93
C ALA A 666 -5.70 -31.90 20.49
N PHE A 667 -5.57 -31.36 19.28
CA PHE A 667 -4.30 -30.83 18.79
C PHE A 667 -3.78 -29.65 19.64
N ILE A 668 -4.65 -28.69 20.01
CA ILE A 668 -4.28 -27.54 20.84
C ILE A 668 -3.83 -28.00 22.24
N THR A 669 -4.46 -29.05 22.80
CA THR A 669 -4.01 -29.65 24.05
C THR A 669 -2.59 -30.23 23.92
N GLN A 670 -2.30 -30.96 22.82
CA GLN A 670 -0.96 -31.47 22.55
C GLN A 670 0.06 -30.40 22.31
N LEU A 671 -0.33 -29.27 21.62
CA LEU A 671 0.50 -28.12 21.44
C LEU A 671 0.86 -27.47 22.79
N SER A 672 -0.11 -27.32 23.69
CA SER A 672 0.12 -26.82 25.06
C SER A 672 1.12 -27.65 25.82
N GLN A 673 1.04 -28.99 25.74
CA GLN A 673 2.01 -29.92 26.33
C GLN A 673 3.40 -29.73 25.71
N ALA A 674 3.49 -29.56 24.39
CA ALA A 674 4.75 -29.35 23.70
C ALA A 674 5.41 -28.00 24.11
N VAL A 675 4.63 -26.96 24.36
CA VAL A 675 5.15 -25.66 24.86
C VAL A 675 5.82 -25.82 26.23
N VAL A 676 5.17 -26.48 27.17
CA VAL A 676 5.69 -26.66 28.54
C VAL A 676 6.77 -27.72 28.64
N SER A 677 6.89 -28.62 27.66
CA SER A 677 7.95 -29.64 27.63
C SER A 677 9.34 -29.04 27.57
N ASN A 678 9.47 -27.80 27.15
CA ASN A 678 10.74 -27.07 26.90
C ASN A 678 11.68 -27.79 25.90
N LYS A 679 11.13 -28.74 25.12
CA LYS A 679 11.85 -29.43 24.05
C LYS A 679 11.55 -28.79 22.71
N LYS A 680 12.50 -28.02 22.20
CA LYS A 680 12.35 -27.30 20.94
C LYS A 680 11.87 -28.19 19.79
N ALA A 681 12.47 -29.35 19.62
CA ALA A 681 12.11 -30.29 18.55
C ALA A 681 10.66 -30.83 18.66
N GLU A 682 10.13 -31.01 19.89
CA GLU A 682 8.76 -31.41 20.10
C GLU A 682 7.78 -30.31 19.68
N LEU A 683 8.05 -29.07 20.05
CA LEU A 683 7.25 -27.92 19.64
C LEU A 683 7.32 -27.70 18.11
N GLU A 684 8.52 -27.76 17.53
CA GLU A 684 8.71 -27.67 16.07
C GLU A 684 7.92 -28.74 15.31
N SER A 685 7.81 -29.95 15.86
CA SER A 685 7.03 -31.03 15.24
C SER A 685 5.52 -30.69 15.12
N ARG A 686 4.99 -29.82 15.95
CA ARG A 686 3.59 -29.38 15.97
C ARG A 686 3.34 -28.14 15.10
N ILE A 687 4.38 -27.51 14.58
CA ILE A 687 4.30 -26.28 13.78
C ILE A 687 4.62 -26.60 12.33
N VAL A 688 4.00 -25.88 11.40
CA VAL A 688 4.35 -26.00 9.98
C VAL A 688 5.83 -25.61 9.80
N PRO A 689 6.64 -26.41 9.09
CA PRO A 689 8.07 -26.16 8.96
C PRO A 689 8.39 -24.74 8.52
N GLY A 690 9.23 -24.05 9.32
CA GLY A 690 9.65 -22.67 9.08
C GLY A 690 8.69 -21.60 9.53
N GLU A 691 7.49 -21.93 9.97
CA GLU A 691 6.57 -20.96 10.57
C GLU A 691 6.91 -20.69 12.04
N LEU A 692 6.54 -19.49 12.50
CA LEU A 692 6.55 -19.13 13.92
C LEU A 692 7.89 -19.34 14.65
N VAL A 693 9.02 -19.19 13.96
CA VAL A 693 10.37 -19.41 14.52
C VAL A 693 10.61 -18.54 15.77
N ARG A 694 10.10 -17.30 15.78
CA ARG A 694 10.19 -16.42 16.96
C ARG A 694 9.34 -16.91 18.12
N PHE A 695 8.15 -17.42 17.85
CA PHE A 695 7.28 -18.02 18.87
C PHE A 695 7.94 -19.26 19.48
N ILE A 696 8.48 -20.16 18.65
CA ILE A 696 9.20 -21.35 19.11
C ILE A 696 10.33 -20.96 20.08
N ASN A 697 11.19 -20.03 19.66
CA ASN A 697 12.33 -19.60 20.49
C ASN A 697 11.85 -18.84 21.74
N GLY A 698 10.79 -18.05 21.63
CA GLY A 698 10.19 -17.30 22.73
C GLY A 698 9.46 -18.19 23.75
N SER A 699 9.00 -19.37 23.35
CA SER A 699 8.27 -20.30 24.24
C SER A 699 9.19 -21.13 25.13
N ILE A 700 10.47 -21.18 24.86
CA ILE A 700 11.45 -21.89 25.71
C ILE A 700 11.48 -21.23 27.09
N GLY A 701 11.41 -22.06 28.16
CA GLY A 701 11.36 -21.59 29.54
C GLY A 701 9.94 -21.24 30.02
N THR A 702 8.88 -21.58 29.25
CA THR A 702 7.50 -21.49 29.72
C THR A 702 7.22 -22.54 30.78
N GLU A 703 6.75 -22.14 31.96
CA GLU A 703 6.49 -22.96 33.12
C GLU A 703 5.10 -23.60 33.08
N ALA A 704 4.12 -22.83 32.62
CA ALA A 704 2.74 -23.28 32.44
C ALA A 704 2.15 -22.69 31.16
N TRP A 705 1.33 -23.46 30.45
CA TRP A 705 0.59 -23.04 29.28
C TRP A 705 -0.71 -23.80 29.19
N GLU A 706 -1.76 -23.19 29.72
CA GLU A 706 -3.09 -23.77 29.75
C GLU A 706 -3.94 -23.12 28.69
N THR A 707 -4.66 -23.91 27.89
CA THR A 707 -5.53 -23.42 26.85
C THR A 707 -6.92 -23.99 26.97
N LYS A 708 -7.93 -23.18 26.68
CA LYS A 708 -9.31 -23.59 26.53
C LYS A 708 -9.80 -23.10 25.16
N VAL A 709 -10.11 -24.05 24.28
CA VAL A 709 -10.75 -23.72 22.99
C VAL A 709 -12.18 -23.26 23.28
N VAL A 710 -12.52 -22.08 22.80
CA VAL A 710 -13.86 -21.48 23.00
C VAL A 710 -14.68 -21.48 21.70
N ARG A 711 -14.01 -21.51 20.54
CA ARG A 711 -14.64 -21.56 19.23
C ARG A 711 -13.68 -22.11 18.18
N THR A 712 -14.21 -22.86 17.22
CA THR A 712 -13.47 -23.21 16.00
C THR A 712 -14.26 -22.82 14.76
N GLU A 713 -13.55 -22.42 13.71
CA GLU A 713 -14.14 -21.98 12.43
C GLU A 713 -13.28 -22.51 11.27
N GLN A 714 -13.91 -23.18 10.32
CA GLN A 714 -13.27 -23.55 9.07
C GLN A 714 -13.16 -22.32 8.18
N LEU A 715 -11.94 -21.82 7.93
CA LEU A 715 -11.72 -20.65 7.06
C LEU A 715 -11.73 -21.03 5.58
N ASN A 716 -11.10 -22.18 5.24
CA ASN A 716 -11.11 -22.78 3.92
C ASN A 716 -10.88 -24.30 4.05
N ALA A 717 -10.78 -25.02 2.94
CA ALA A 717 -10.63 -26.50 2.95
C ALA A 717 -9.47 -27.00 3.83
N ASN A 718 -8.40 -26.22 3.97
CA ASN A 718 -7.15 -26.62 4.59
C ASN A 718 -6.81 -25.86 5.88
N LEU A 719 -7.65 -24.88 6.31
CA LEU A 719 -7.31 -23.97 7.41
C LEU A 719 -8.47 -23.82 8.41
N ILE A 720 -8.18 -24.04 9.68
CA ILE A 720 -9.10 -23.84 10.81
C ILE A 720 -8.56 -22.69 11.66
N ALA A 721 -9.42 -21.73 12.01
CA ALA A 721 -9.15 -20.77 13.08
C ALA A 721 -9.73 -21.28 14.39
N ALA A 722 -8.95 -21.21 15.46
CA ALA A 722 -9.39 -21.58 16.80
C ALA A 722 -9.22 -20.36 17.74
N ASP A 723 -10.32 -19.84 18.25
CA ASP A 723 -10.34 -18.88 19.34
C ASP A 723 -10.07 -19.63 20.65
N VAL A 724 -9.00 -19.24 21.36
CA VAL A 724 -8.59 -19.90 22.61
C VAL A 724 -8.42 -18.89 23.75
N GLN A 725 -8.80 -19.29 24.94
CA GLN A 725 -8.37 -18.65 26.17
C GLN A 725 -7.04 -19.24 26.59
N ILE A 726 -6.08 -18.40 27.00
CA ILE A 726 -4.74 -18.82 27.39
C ILE A 726 -4.46 -18.30 28.80
N ARG A 727 -3.87 -19.17 29.63
CA ARG A 727 -3.19 -18.81 30.87
C ARG A 727 -1.76 -19.36 30.80
N ALA A 728 -0.80 -18.49 30.90
CA ALA A 728 0.61 -18.84 30.76
C ALA A 728 1.44 -18.30 31.93
N SER A 729 2.49 -19.03 32.31
CA SER A 729 3.50 -18.57 33.27
C SER A 729 4.89 -18.71 32.66
N LYS A 730 5.67 -17.65 32.79
CA LYS A 730 7.06 -17.60 32.38
C LYS A 730 7.87 -16.69 33.30
N LEU A 731 9.01 -17.19 33.80
CA LEU A 731 9.89 -16.47 34.74
C LEU A 731 9.14 -15.92 35.95
N GLY A 732 8.21 -16.73 36.50
CA GLY A 732 7.38 -16.35 37.63
C GLY A 732 6.28 -15.34 37.34
N THR A 733 6.16 -14.81 36.09
CA THR A 733 5.07 -13.91 35.70
C THR A 733 3.93 -14.72 35.10
N VAL A 734 2.72 -14.54 35.63
CA VAL A 734 1.50 -15.18 35.11
C VAL A 734 0.73 -14.18 34.27
N GLY A 735 0.38 -14.58 33.05
CA GLY A 735 -0.49 -13.82 32.16
C GLY A 735 -1.71 -14.64 31.79
N ALA A 736 -2.83 -13.96 31.51
CA ALA A 736 -4.04 -14.59 30.98
C ALA A 736 -4.61 -13.74 29.82
N GLY A 737 -5.29 -14.38 28.89
CA GLY A 737 -5.86 -13.68 27.76
C GLY A 737 -6.44 -14.58 26.69
N THR A 738 -6.41 -14.13 25.45
CA THR A 738 -6.97 -14.81 24.29
C THR A 738 -5.99 -14.86 23.13
N ALA A 739 -6.12 -15.87 22.27
CA ALA A 739 -5.43 -15.95 21.01
C ALA A 739 -6.32 -16.54 19.92
N VAL A 740 -5.98 -16.28 18.68
CA VAL A 740 -6.53 -16.97 17.49
C VAL A 740 -5.41 -17.78 16.86
N LEU A 741 -5.51 -19.09 16.95
CA LEU A 741 -4.54 -20.02 16.39
C LEU A 741 -5.03 -20.51 15.03
N LEU A 742 -4.17 -20.42 14.02
CA LEU A 742 -4.43 -20.92 12.68
C LEU A 742 -3.84 -22.32 12.53
N LEU A 743 -4.69 -23.31 12.31
CA LEU A 743 -4.33 -24.72 12.21
C LEU A 743 -4.46 -25.18 10.77
N ALA A 744 -3.36 -25.59 10.16
CA ALA A 744 -3.33 -26.11 8.80
C ALA A 744 -3.48 -27.62 8.79
N ARG A 745 -4.29 -28.15 7.86
CA ARG A 745 -4.35 -29.57 7.53
C ARG A 745 -3.17 -29.91 6.62
N THR A 746 -2.29 -30.76 7.08
CA THR A 746 -1.15 -31.25 6.31
C THR A 746 -1.26 -32.76 6.11
N PRO A 747 -0.48 -33.37 5.20
CA PRO A 747 -0.44 -34.82 5.06
C PRO A 747 -0.07 -35.55 6.35
N SER A 748 0.63 -34.89 7.27
CA SER A 748 1.01 -35.44 8.61
C SER A 748 0.03 -35.10 9.73
N GLY A 749 -1.17 -34.55 9.39
CA GLY A 749 -2.18 -34.14 10.36
C GLY A 749 -2.23 -32.62 10.56
N LEU A 750 -2.92 -32.17 11.62
CA LEU A 750 -2.99 -30.73 11.95
C LEU A 750 -1.63 -30.22 12.44
N LYS A 751 -1.31 -29.00 12.01
CA LYS A 751 -0.14 -28.24 12.48
C LYS A 751 -0.50 -26.77 12.68
N LEU A 752 0.12 -26.12 13.65
CA LEU A 752 0.02 -24.68 13.83
C LEU A 752 0.74 -23.96 12.66
N SER A 753 0.01 -23.15 11.91
CA SER A 753 0.53 -22.41 10.75
C SER A 753 0.67 -20.91 11.00
N GLY A 754 -0.04 -20.38 12.01
CA GLY A 754 -0.03 -18.95 12.32
C GLY A 754 -0.71 -18.65 13.65
N ILE A 755 -0.47 -17.44 14.12
CA ILE A 755 -1.18 -16.82 15.25
C ILE A 755 -1.67 -15.47 14.75
N ASP A 756 -2.97 -15.36 14.59
CA ASP A 756 -3.61 -14.19 13.99
C ASP A 756 -3.82 -13.07 15.04
N LEU A 757 -4.13 -13.46 16.26
CA LEU A 757 -4.31 -12.58 17.41
C LEU A 757 -3.68 -13.21 18.64
N PHE A 758 -2.96 -12.43 19.42
CA PHE A 758 -2.38 -12.87 20.69
C PHE A 758 -2.43 -11.74 21.72
N GLU A 759 -3.32 -11.85 22.68
CA GLU A 759 -3.52 -10.89 23.76
C GLU A 759 -3.43 -11.63 25.09
N VAL A 760 -2.23 -11.71 25.64
CA VAL A 760 -1.97 -12.32 26.96
C VAL A 760 -1.24 -11.28 27.80
N ARG A 761 -1.83 -10.87 28.90
CA ARG A 761 -1.31 -9.85 29.81
C ARG A 761 -1.10 -10.40 31.21
#